data_41cf694f02c3b79a9c1ca87f5bdb8155
#
_entry.id   41cf694f02c3b79a9c1ca87f5bdb8155
#
_cell.length_a   1.000
_cell.length_b   1.000
_cell.length_c   1.000
_cell.angle_alpha   90.00
_cell.angle_beta   90.00
_cell.angle_gamma   90.00
#
_symmetry.space_group_name_H-M   'P 1'
#
loop_
_entity.id
_entity.type
_entity.pdbx_description
1 polymer ?
#
loop_
_entity_poly.entity_id
_entity_poly.type
_entity_poly.pdbx_seq_one_letter_code
_entity_poly.pdbx_strand_id
1 'polypeptide(L)'
;MATKDNTSQDHRGDGASFGLPKFAEAKRAPEKIDMTTVMHPDGRMSQYPPVEKWDDWVEWDGKQWPRKVARHYTLVPTVCFNCESACGLLAYVDRETLDIKKFEGNPKHPGSRGRNCAKGPATINQVYDPERILYPLKRVGERGEGKWKRITWEQALEEIGEKMNASRQKRRDGIMYHVGRPGEDGYTNRCIQAWGVDGHNSHTNICSAGARAGYFVWSGFDRPSPDHAKANTILLISSHLETGHYFNPHAQRIMEAKMNGAKLITFDPRLSNTASKSDTWLPTWPGSEQTVLLAIANHLIQNDLYDKEFMRRWVNWRESLEFFRDEPYDDVDFDLPGEGMFDRVKELFSSGTLDLEEDRAEFADFDRLLKTLYSEFTFERAAEEAQVPIERIREAAEHVANCQGRLATHTWRSASIGNLGGWQVARCLLFLNVLTGSIGTEGGTSGNSWNKFVPKPFDQPEPLNAWNELHLPHEWPLAFYEMSFLLPHFLEEGRGDVDVYFTRVYNPLWINPDGFMWMRALQDEEKIKCHVALTPTWNESAWFADYVLPMGHAGERHDLMSQETHSGQWIAFRQPVQRVAAERLGRKVEFTYETNPGEVWEENEFWIQLSAAMDPDGSLGVKQHFMSPYREGEIITVDEYYQWIFENSVPGLPEVAAAEGLKPLEYMRKYAAFEVTKDNYVPYEKGVSAGGAKTDDQGRLIKDGAVVGVMIDGEAKAGFTTPSRKMEFYSPTMKDWGWPEKEYTLPWTLKSHVHPDNIDRAKGEMLLLPNFRLPTLIHTRSANAKWLYELSHKNPVWMHPEDARRLGVGTGDLIRVTTRIGYFVDKVWVTEGIKPGVIAMSHHLGRWRLKEDEGLNRGASNLVDIEETENSGRLRVVHGAGAWDSFDPDTSRIWWEDVGVHQNLTHAVQPDPVSGHHCWLQKAYNVEKARPDDRHGDVWVDTEQSMQNYHEWVALSRSAVDHSPDGLRRPYWFKRPLKPIKEAYILPDEPFGR
;
A
#
# COMPACT_ATOMS: atom_id res chain seq x y z
N MET A 1 27.26 3.15 18.34
CA MET A 1 28.66 3.58 18.34
C MET A 1 29.59 2.78 17.41
N ALA A 2 29.23 1.58 17.01
CA ALA A 2 29.93 0.90 15.92
C ALA A 2 29.97 1.72 14.61
N THR A 3 29.02 2.61 14.49
CA THR A 3 28.88 3.50 13.36
C THR A 3 29.93 4.61 13.26
N LYS A 4 30.54 5.01 14.37
CA LYS A 4 31.48 6.14 14.35
C LYS A 4 32.77 5.84 13.60
N ASP A 5 33.23 4.59 13.61
CA ASP A 5 34.47 4.21 12.96
C ASP A 5 34.28 3.69 11.53
N ASN A 6 33.07 3.21 11.20
CA ASN A 6 32.84 2.57 9.90
C ASN A 6 32.08 3.40 8.88
N THR A 7 31.31 4.42 9.29
CA THR A 7 30.51 5.18 8.33
C THR A 7 31.10 6.54 8.00
N SER A 8 31.69 7.25 8.94
CA SER A 8 32.14 8.60 8.70
C SER A 8 33.56 8.72 8.09
N GLN A 9 34.44 7.76 8.40
CA GLN A 9 35.82 7.82 7.91
C GLN A 9 35.98 7.22 6.52
N ASP A 10 35.37 6.07 6.24
CA ASP A 10 35.43 5.45 4.91
C ASP A 10 34.68 6.26 3.86
N HIS A 11 33.71 7.05 4.29
CA HIS A 11 32.85 7.79 3.38
C HIS A 11 33.31 9.22 3.08
N ARG A 12 34.15 9.78 3.91
CA ARG A 12 34.75 11.10 3.74
C ARG A 12 36.21 11.05 3.29
N GLY A 13 36.80 9.86 3.34
CA GLY A 13 38.25 9.71 3.14
C GLY A 13 38.71 10.24 1.80
N ASP A 14 38.34 9.63 0.75
CA ASP A 14 38.80 10.00 -0.60
C ASP A 14 37.63 10.26 -1.58
N GLY A 15 36.41 10.25 -1.11
CA GLY A 15 35.22 10.40 -1.92
C GLY A 15 34.90 9.19 -2.80
N ALA A 16 35.64 8.08 -2.66
CA ALA A 16 35.47 6.91 -3.51
C ALA A 16 34.36 5.98 -3.02
N SER A 17 34.21 5.82 -1.72
CA SER A 17 33.25 4.86 -1.13
C SER A 17 31.80 5.26 -1.26
N PHE A 18 31.47 6.51 -1.54
CA PHE A 18 30.12 6.97 -1.83
C PHE A 18 29.96 7.58 -3.21
N GLY A 19 30.81 7.23 -4.11
CA GLY A 19 30.69 7.76 -5.45
C GLY A 19 30.82 9.27 -5.52
N LEU A 20 31.38 9.92 -4.51
CA LEU A 20 31.77 11.29 -4.67
C LEU A 20 32.81 11.32 -5.76
N PRO A 21 32.55 12.00 -6.87
CA PRO A 21 33.44 11.97 -8.00
C PRO A 21 34.81 12.52 -7.57
N LYS A 22 35.85 11.78 -7.86
CA LYS A 22 37.23 12.28 -7.77
C LYS A 22 37.47 13.24 -8.92
N PHE A 23 36.76 14.34 -8.98
CA PHE A 23 36.73 15.28 -10.07
C PHE A 23 38.13 15.86 -10.34
N ALA A 24 38.95 16.00 -9.30
CA ALA A 24 40.34 16.45 -9.44
C ALA A 24 41.20 15.46 -10.22
N GLU A 25 40.81 14.19 -10.28
CA GLU A 25 41.53 13.12 -10.97
C GLU A 25 41.04 12.88 -12.40
N ALA A 26 39.97 13.57 -12.82
CA ALA A 26 39.45 13.43 -14.18
C ALA A 26 40.52 13.96 -15.20
N LYS A 27 41.33 13.04 -15.69
CA LYS A 27 42.42 13.32 -16.60
C LYS A 27 42.02 13.34 -18.08
N ARG A 28 40.76 13.06 -18.39
CA ARG A 28 40.31 13.02 -19.79
C ARG A 28 40.29 14.40 -20.41
N ALA A 29 40.81 14.48 -21.63
CA ALA A 29 40.60 15.67 -22.43
C ALA A 29 39.14 15.92 -22.71
N PRO A 30 38.70 17.17 -22.85
CA PRO A 30 37.32 17.47 -23.21
C PRO A 30 36.93 16.72 -24.48
N GLU A 31 35.85 15.93 -24.38
CA GLU A 31 35.30 15.17 -25.49
C GLU A 31 34.17 15.94 -26.15
N LYS A 32 34.11 15.90 -27.46
CA LYS A 32 32.99 16.51 -28.19
C LYS A 32 31.79 15.59 -28.11
N ILE A 33 30.73 16.05 -27.44
CA ILE A 33 29.46 15.34 -27.42
C ILE A 33 28.81 15.44 -28.80
N ASP A 34 28.42 14.30 -29.35
CA ASP A 34 27.68 14.26 -30.61
C ASP A 34 26.22 14.66 -30.33
N MET A 35 25.92 15.91 -30.64
CA MET A 35 24.58 16.49 -30.45
C MET A 35 23.52 15.83 -31.34
N THR A 36 23.90 15.17 -32.42
CA THR A 36 22.96 14.48 -33.30
C THR A 36 22.27 13.31 -32.58
N THR A 37 22.92 12.73 -31.58
CA THR A 37 22.36 11.62 -30.79
C THR A 37 21.27 12.05 -29.82
N VAL A 38 21.15 13.34 -29.49
CA VAL A 38 20.16 13.90 -28.57
C VAL A 38 19.04 14.68 -29.31
N MET A 39 19.17 14.83 -30.61
CA MET A 39 18.16 15.49 -31.44
C MET A 39 17.17 14.50 -32.02
N HIS A 40 15.92 14.89 -32.04
CA HIS A 40 14.90 14.16 -32.79
C HIS A 40 15.15 14.29 -34.31
N PRO A 41 14.70 13.33 -35.14
CA PRO A 41 14.82 13.43 -36.60
C PRO A 41 14.18 14.70 -37.19
N ASP A 42 13.19 15.28 -36.51
CA ASP A 42 12.54 16.54 -36.87
C ASP A 42 13.25 17.79 -36.31
N GLY A 43 14.44 17.65 -35.77
CA GLY A 43 15.26 18.74 -35.26
C GLY A 43 14.99 19.16 -33.81
N ARG A 44 14.02 18.53 -33.13
CA ARG A 44 13.76 18.79 -31.70
C ARG A 44 14.75 18.05 -30.80
N MET A 45 15.00 18.60 -29.62
CA MET A 45 15.82 17.92 -28.60
C MET A 45 15.14 16.64 -28.14
N SER A 46 15.88 15.56 -28.05
CA SER A 46 15.41 14.33 -27.42
C SER A 46 15.19 14.55 -25.93
N GLN A 47 14.07 14.07 -25.44
CA GLN A 47 13.75 14.16 -24.00
C GLN A 47 14.60 13.17 -23.17
N TYR A 48 14.98 12.05 -23.77
CA TYR A 48 15.74 10.97 -23.11
C TYR A 48 16.89 10.51 -23.98
N PRO A 49 17.97 9.97 -23.36
CA PRO A 49 19.03 9.32 -24.12
C PRO A 49 18.48 8.17 -24.98
N PRO A 50 18.84 8.07 -26.27
CA PRO A 50 18.41 6.98 -27.12
C PRO A 50 18.96 5.64 -26.60
N VAL A 51 18.15 4.59 -26.71
CA VAL A 51 18.46 3.26 -26.13
C VAL A 51 19.78 2.69 -26.65
N GLU A 52 20.12 2.97 -27.91
CA GLU A 52 21.34 2.52 -28.56
C GLU A 52 22.61 3.11 -27.91
N LYS A 53 22.47 4.17 -27.11
CA LYS A 53 23.55 4.84 -26.42
C LYS A 53 23.58 4.51 -24.90
N TRP A 54 22.72 3.63 -24.42
CA TRP A 54 22.66 3.33 -22.97
C TRP A 54 23.91 2.62 -22.46
N ASP A 55 24.67 1.93 -23.31
CA ASP A 55 25.91 1.28 -22.88
C ASP A 55 27.09 2.25 -22.76
N ASP A 56 27.08 3.39 -23.48
CA ASP A 56 28.09 4.45 -23.37
C ASP A 56 27.48 5.82 -23.69
N TRP A 57 26.83 6.41 -22.68
CA TRP A 57 26.27 7.76 -22.75
C TRP A 57 27.24 8.79 -22.21
N VAL A 58 27.42 9.89 -22.92
CA VAL A 58 28.37 10.94 -22.57
C VAL A 58 27.67 12.23 -22.21
N GLU A 59 28.03 12.81 -21.07
CA GLU A 59 27.56 14.12 -20.62
C GLU A 59 28.72 14.98 -20.13
N TRP A 60 28.55 16.31 -20.20
CA TRP A 60 29.44 17.22 -19.52
C TRP A 60 29.16 17.23 -18.03
N ASP A 61 30.20 17.10 -17.20
CA ASP A 61 30.10 17.20 -15.75
C ASP A 61 29.87 18.66 -15.33
N GLY A 62 28.65 19.00 -14.95
CA GLY A 62 28.28 20.35 -14.52
C GLY A 62 29.04 20.85 -13.29
N LYS A 63 29.49 19.94 -12.41
CA LYS A 63 30.25 20.29 -11.19
C LYS A 63 31.70 20.69 -11.50
N GLN A 64 32.16 20.44 -12.70
CA GLN A 64 33.53 20.82 -13.14
C GLN A 64 33.59 22.18 -13.81
N TRP A 65 32.46 22.86 -13.99
CA TRP A 65 32.46 24.20 -14.59
C TRP A 65 33.50 25.14 -13.93
N PRO A 66 34.30 25.93 -14.67
CA PRO A 66 34.25 26.11 -16.14
C PRO A 66 35.04 25.05 -16.95
N ARG A 67 35.65 24.07 -16.33
CA ARG A 67 36.32 22.98 -17.05
C ARG A 67 35.28 22.09 -17.74
N LYS A 68 35.51 21.77 -19.01
CA LYS A 68 34.66 20.85 -19.77
C LYS A 68 35.18 19.43 -19.60
N VAL A 69 34.63 18.73 -18.68
CA VAL A 69 34.96 17.32 -18.39
C VAL A 69 33.85 16.44 -18.87
N ALA A 70 34.11 15.52 -19.78
CA ALA A 70 33.18 14.51 -20.23
C ALA A 70 33.11 13.35 -19.22
N ARG A 71 31.94 12.83 -18.97
CA ARG A 71 31.69 11.61 -18.17
C ARG A 71 30.99 10.58 -19.03
N HIS A 72 31.47 9.37 -18.94
CA HIS A 72 30.89 8.21 -19.60
C HIS A 72 30.04 7.39 -18.64
N TYR A 73 28.82 7.12 -18.99
CA TYR A 73 27.87 6.40 -18.18
C TYR A 73 27.36 5.13 -18.89
N THR A 74 27.23 4.05 -18.14
CA THR A 74 26.34 2.95 -18.51
C THR A 74 24.99 3.28 -17.92
N LEU A 75 23.96 3.39 -18.77
CA LEU A 75 22.59 3.65 -18.32
C LEU A 75 21.90 2.33 -18.06
N VAL A 76 21.53 2.07 -16.81
CA VAL A 76 20.90 0.84 -16.39
C VAL A 76 19.48 1.13 -15.90
N PRO A 77 18.45 0.58 -16.55
CA PRO A 77 17.08 0.76 -16.08
C PRO A 77 16.82 -0.07 -14.84
N THR A 78 15.97 0.46 -13.95
CA THR A 78 15.47 -0.21 -12.74
C THR A 78 14.11 0.35 -12.35
N VAL A 79 13.60 0.04 -11.16
CA VAL A 79 12.30 0.47 -10.67
C VAL A 79 12.44 1.19 -9.32
N CYS A 80 11.76 2.31 -9.17
CA CYS A 80 11.74 3.09 -7.94
C CYS A 80 11.18 2.28 -6.77
N PHE A 81 11.79 2.42 -5.59
CA PHE A 81 11.40 1.72 -4.37
C PHE A 81 10.64 2.62 -3.37
N ASN A 82 10.62 3.93 -3.58
CA ASN A 82 10.10 4.88 -2.60
C ASN A 82 8.60 4.80 -2.36
N CYS A 83 7.81 4.32 -3.32
CA CYS A 83 6.37 4.05 -3.14
C CYS A 83 5.89 2.93 -4.06
N GLU A 84 4.61 2.59 -3.94
CA GLU A 84 3.98 1.52 -4.72
C GLU A 84 3.74 1.86 -6.18
N SER A 85 3.99 3.09 -6.63
CA SER A 85 3.85 3.45 -8.06
C SER A 85 4.78 2.67 -8.97
N ALA A 86 5.85 2.09 -8.44
CA ALA A 86 6.82 1.30 -9.19
C ALA A 86 7.29 1.99 -10.49
N CYS A 87 7.51 3.30 -10.44
CA CYS A 87 7.96 4.06 -11.62
C CYS A 87 9.31 3.58 -12.12
N GLY A 88 9.47 3.45 -13.43
CA GLY A 88 10.75 3.10 -14.05
C GLY A 88 11.77 4.20 -13.82
N LEU A 89 12.96 3.80 -13.38
CA LEU A 89 14.15 4.64 -13.26
C LEU A 89 15.20 4.24 -14.29
N LEU A 90 16.01 5.21 -14.68
CA LEU A 90 17.22 5.01 -15.47
C LEU A 90 18.39 5.52 -14.64
N ALA A 91 19.24 4.62 -14.18
CA ALA A 91 20.42 4.93 -13.39
C ALA A 91 21.59 5.28 -14.29
N TYR A 92 22.26 6.38 -14.02
CA TYR A 92 23.50 6.79 -14.70
C TYR A 92 24.69 6.31 -13.87
N VAL A 93 25.26 5.17 -14.26
CA VAL A 93 26.39 4.54 -13.58
C VAL A 93 27.68 4.93 -14.28
N ASP A 94 28.58 5.57 -13.55
CA ASP A 94 29.89 6.00 -14.07
C ASP A 94 30.72 4.78 -14.45
N ARG A 95 31.24 4.74 -15.68
CA ARG A 95 31.96 3.57 -16.21
C ARG A 95 33.36 3.37 -15.59
N GLU A 96 33.89 4.38 -14.94
CA GLU A 96 35.22 4.30 -14.30
C GLU A 96 35.11 3.83 -12.85
N THR A 97 34.15 4.44 -12.12
CA THR A 97 34.02 4.23 -10.66
C THR A 97 32.94 3.27 -10.27
N LEU A 98 32.00 2.94 -11.16
CA LEU A 98 30.72 2.24 -10.92
C LEU A 98 29.78 2.98 -10.00
N ASP A 99 30.03 4.25 -9.70
CA ASP A 99 29.13 5.04 -8.89
C ASP A 99 27.86 5.43 -9.65
N ILE A 100 26.74 5.42 -8.96
CA ILE A 100 25.49 6.00 -9.47
C ILE A 100 25.60 7.53 -9.33
N LYS A 101 25.46 8.26 -10.42
CA LYS A 101 25.54 9.73 -10.40
C LYS A 101 24.17 10.41 -10.36
N LYS A 102 23.15 9.82 -10.96
CA LYS A 102 21.77 10.30 -10.93
C LYS A 102 20.79 9.21 -11.33
N PHE A 103 19.52 9.44 -11.01
CA PHE A 103 18.39 8.68 -11.51
C PHE A 103 17.45 9.60 -12.29
N GLU A 104 16.99 9.14 -13.44
CA GLU A 104 15.96 9.77 -14.26
C GLU A 104 14.83 8.78 -14.56
N GLY A 105 13.80 9.20 -15.31
CA GLY A 105 12.73 8.30 -15.68
C GLY A 105 13.11 7.35 -16.82
N ASN A 106 12.70 6.08 -16.72
CA ASN A 106 12.82 5.12 -17.81
C ASN A 106 11.70 5.31 -18.85
N PRO A 107 11.99 5.75 -20.08
CA PRO A 107 10.98 5.99 -21.10
C PRO A 107 10.33 4.70 -21.62
N LYS A 108 10.95 3.55 -21.43
CA LYS A 108 10.41 2.23 -21.84
C LYS A 108 9.42 1.63 -20.84
N HIS A 109 9.28 2.25 -19.68
CA HIS A 109 8.37 1.73 -18.65
C HIS A 109 6.91 2.09 -18.95
N PRO A 110 6.00 1.10 -19.16
CA PRO A 110 4.62 1.34 -19.64
C PRO A 110 3.78 2.18 -18.66
N GLY A 111 3.97 1.96 -17.36
CA GLY A 111 3.25 2.69 -16.32
C GLY A 111 3.62 4.16 -16.24
N SER A 112 4.90 4.47 -16.03
CA SER A 112 5.39 5.84 -15.76
C SER A 112 5.82 6.63 -17.01
N ARG A 113 6.09 5.96 -18.13
CA ARG A 113 6.42 6.58 -19.42
C ARG A 113 7.55 7.64 -19.31
N GLY A 114 8.61 7.32 -18.56
CA GLY A 114 9.76 8.20 -18.36
C GLY A 114 9.59 9.31 -17.34
N ARG A 115 8.48 9.39 -16.59
CA ARG A 115 8.21 10.46 -15.64
C ARG A 115 8.22 9.95 -14.20
N ASN A 116 8.74 10.78 -13.29
CA ASN A 116 8.85 10.51 -11.86
C ASN A 116 8.37 11.71 -11.04
N CYS A 117 7.99 11.46 -9.80
CA CYS A 117 7.95 12.51 -8.78
C CYS A 117 9.35 12.71 -8.17
N ALA A 118 9.51 13.71 -7.30
CA ALA A 118 10.78 14.04 -6.66
C ALA A 118 11.47 12.86 -5.95
N LYS A 119 10.70 11.88 -5.45
CA LYS A 119 11.22 10.69 -4.74
C LYS A 119 12.10 9.80 -5.62
N GLY A 120 11.81 9.70 -6.92
CA GLY A 120 12.61 8.90 -7.86
C GLY A 120 14.06 9.37 -7.94
N PRO A 121 14.32 10.60 -8.41
CA PRO A 121 15.67 11.18 -8.43
C PRO A 121 16.33 11.25 -7.05
N ALA A 122 15.58 11.54 -5.99
CA ALA A 122 16.10 11.60 -4.62
C ALA A 122 16.57 10.24 -4.07
N THR A 123 16.36 9.14 -4.76
CA THR A 123 16.93 7.82 -4.41
C THR A 123 18.46 7.90 -4.28
N ILE A 124 19.13 8.81 -4.98
CA ILE A 124 20.58 9.00 -4.85
C ILE A 124 20.98 9.44 -3.43
N ASN A 125 20.16 10.25 -2.75
CA ASN A 125 20.41 10.63 -1.37
C ASN A 125 20.35 9.43 -0.42
N GLN A 126 19.52 8.43 -0.74
CA GLN A 126 19.40 7.21 0.06
C GLN A 126 20.57 6.25 -0.18
N VAL A 127 21.01 6.13 -1.42
CA VAL A 127 22.18 5.29 -1.77
C VAL A 127 23.45 5.81 -1.10
N TYR A 128 23.63 7.12 -1.07
CA TYR A 128 24.82 7.77 -0.51
C TYR A 128 24.55 8.52 0.81
N ASP A 129 23.55 8.06 1.58
CA ASP A 129 23.29 8.57 2.91
C ASP A 129 24.49 8.28 3.84
N PRO A 130 25.11 9.30 4.46
CA PRO A 130 26.25 9.09 5.37
C PRO A 130 25.90 8.23 6.59
N GLU A 131 24.63 8.12 6.94
CA GLU A 131 24.14 7.36 8.09
C GLU A 131 23.57 5.99 7.72
N ARG A 132 23.78 5.57 6.48
CA ARG A 132 23.28 4.32 5.94
C ARG A 132 23.94 3.13 6.64
N ILE A 133 23.18 2.04 6.82
CA ILE A 133 23.70 0.77 7.29
C ILE A 133 24.43 0.10 6.12
N LEU A 134 25.71 -0.15 6.27
CA LEU A 134 26.58 -0.70 5.20
C LEU A 134 27.09 -2.11 5.49
N TYR A 135 27.03 -2.56 6.73
CA TYR A 135 27.58 -3.82 7.18
C TYR A 135 26.61 -4.54 8.10
N PRO A 136 26.61 -5.88 8.16
CA PRO A 136 25.84 -6.61 9.14
C PRO A 136 26.28 -6.26 10.56
N LEU A 137 25.30 -5.99 11.43
CA LEU A 137 25.53 -5.60 12.81
C LEU A 137 24.82 -6.57 13.75
N LYS A 138 25.50 -6.91 14.86
CA LYS A 138 24.95 -7.66 15.97
C LYS A 138 24.96 -6.81 17.23
N ARG A 139 23.89 -6.83 17.98
CA ARG A 139 23.78 -6.15 19.28
C ARG A 139 24.80 -6.70 20.28
N VAL A 140 25.37 -5.80 21.09
CA VAL A 140 26.27 -6.10 22.20
C VAL A 140 25.85 -5.24 23.40
N GLY A 141 24.95 -5.68 24.21
CA GLY A 141 24.37 -4.93 25.34
C GLY A 141 22.85 -5.12 25.35
N GLU A 142 22.16 -4.32 26.12
CA GLU A 142 20.70 -4.37 26.22
C GLU A 142 20.04 -3.80 24.94
N ARG A 143 18.82 -4.22 24.64
CA ARG A 143 18.05 -3.65 23.55
C ARG A 143 17.75 -2.18 23.81
N GLY A 144 18.01 -1.33 22.81
CA GLY A 144 17.86 0.12 22.96
C GLY A 144 19.11 0.88 23.39
N GLU A 145 20.16 0.20 23.86
CA GLU A 145 21.44 0.88 24.22
C GLU A 145 22.23 1.42 23.01
N GLY A 146 21.89 1.00 21.80
CA GLY A 146 22.60 1.44 20.60
C GLY A 146 24.04 0.95 20.46
N LYS A 147 24.38 -0.18 21.09
CA LYS A 147 25.73 -0.79 21.06
C LYS A 147 25.76 -1.94 20.06
N TRP A 148 26.57 -1.79 19.03
CA TRP A 148 26.64 -2.72 17.91
C TRP A 148 28.06 -3.19 17.66
N LYS A 149 28.20 -4.45 17.20
CA LYS A 149 29.43 -5.03 16.68
C LYS A 149 29.19 -5.43 15.23
N ARG A 150 30.09 -5.01 14.32
CA ARG A 150 30.10 -5.54 12.97
C ARG A 150 30.43 -7.03 13.00
N ILE A 151 29.68 -7.80 12.22
CA ILE A 151 29.90 -9.23 11.99
C ILE A 151 30.02 -9.49 10.47
N THR A 152 30.44 -10.68 10.08
CA THR A 152 30.44 -11.08 8.69
C THR A 152 29.06 -11.61 8.28
N TRP A 153 28.81 -11.68 6.98
CA TRP A 153 27.58 -12.28 6.46
C TRP A 153 27.49 -13.78 6.81
N GLU A 154 28.61 -14.50 6.75
CA GLU A 154 28.69 -15.92 7.14
C GLU A 154 28.27 -16.10 8.59
N GLN A 155 28.78 -15.27 9.50
CA GLN A 155 28.40 -15.31 10.90
C GLN A 155 26.90 -14.99 11.09
N ALA A 156 26.36 -14.00 10.35
CA ALA A 156 24.95 -13.67 10.41
C ALA A 156 24.06 -14.84 9.93
N LEU A 157 24.42 -15.46 8.80
CA LEU A 157 23.71 -16.62 8.26
C LEU A 157 23.73 -17.81 9.21
N GLU A 158 24.89 -18.12 9.77
CA GLU A 158 25.07 -19.23 10.71
C GLU A 158 24.21 -19.03 11.96
N GLU A 159 24.39 -17.89 12.66
CA GLU A 159 23.72 -17.66 13.93
C GLU A 159 22.19 -17.53 13.80
N ILE A 160 21.70 -16.87 12.74
CA ILE A 160 20.27 -16.71 12.47
C ILE A 160 19.68 -18.04 11.96
N GLY A 161 20.37 -18.72 11.06
CA GLY A 161 19.98 -20.02 10.53
C GLY A 161 19.85 -21.08 11.63
N GLU A 162 20.79 -21.14 12.59
CA GLU A 162 20.69 -22.03 13.75
C GLU A 162 19.45 -21.73 14.63
N LYS A 163 19.15 -20.46 14.87
CA LYS A 163 17.95 -20.06 15.64
C LYS A 163 16.67 -20.45 14.90
N MET A 164 16.61 -20.25 13.59
CA MET A 164 15.47 -20.65 12.76
C MET A 164 15.32 -22.17 12.75
N ASN A 165 16.41 -22.92 12.58
CA ASN A 165 16.40 -24.38 12.65
C ASN A 165 15.87 -24.89 14.00
N ALA A 166 16.40 -24.38 15.11
CA ALA A 166 15.97 -24.75 16.45
C ALA A 166 14.48 -24.42 16.70
N SER A 167 14.01 -23.28 16.25
CA SER A 167 12.59 -22.92 16.32
C SER A 167 11.74 -23.87 15.51
N ARG A 168 12.13 -24.14 14.26
CA ARG A 168 11.39 -24.97 13.33
C ARG A 168 11.28 -26.42 13.76
N GLN A 169 12.31 -26.96 14.41
CA GLN A 169 12.27 -28.31 15.01
C GLN A 169 11.30 -28.37 16.20
N LYS A 170 11.15 -27.29 16.95
CA LYS A 170 10.29 -27.21 18.11
C LYS A 170 8.82 -26.93 17.74
N ARG A 171 8.57 -25.95 16.85
CA ARG A 171 7.22 -25.51 16.45
C ARG A 171 7.24 -24.82 15.09
N ARG A 172 6.08 -24.75 14.43
CA ARG A 172 5.93 -24.10 13.12
C ARG A 172 5.56 -22.62 13.19
N ASP A 173 5.10 -22.15 14.32
CA ASP A 173 4.61 -20.78 14.54
C ASP A 173 5.63 -19.87 15.27
N GLY A 174 6.86 -20.37 15.50
CA GLY A 174 7.89 -19.62 16.20
C GLY A 174 8.63 -18.57 15.37
N ILE A 175 8.57 -18.67 14.01
CA ILE A 175 9.20 -17.72 13.10
C ILE A 175 8.14 -16.81 12.52
N MET A 176 8.31 -15.49 12.68
CA MET A 176 7.40 -14.49 12.18
C MET A 176 8.10 -13.54 11.22
N TYR A 177 7.50 -13.34 10.07
CA TYR A 177 7.99 -12.46 9.01
C TYR A 177 7.05 -11.28 8.79
N HIS A 178 7.51 -10.08 9.11
CA HIS A 178 6.71 -8.86 8.99
C HIS A 178 7.26 -7.96 7.89
N VAL A 179 6.50 -7.83 6.81
CA VAL A 179 6.94 -7.17 5.59
C VAL A 179 6.24 -5.83 5.36
N GLY A 180 7.03 -4.82 5.00
CA GLY A 180 6.49 -3.54 4.54
C GLY A 180 5.90 -3.63 3.13
N ARG A 181 6.65 -4.16 2.19
CA ARG A 181 6.22 -4.33 0.81
C ARG A 181 7.00 -5.44 0.12
N PRO A 182 6.39 -6.56 -0.23
CA PRO A 182 7.01 -7.58 -1.09
C PRO A 182 7.00 -7.13 -2.56
N GLY A 183 7.83 -7.77 -3.38
CA GLY A 183 7.70 -7.77 -4.84
C GLY A 183 6.58 -8.68 -5.33
N GLU A 184 6.42 -8.79 -6.64
CA GLU A 184 5.41 -9.64 -7.29
C GLU A 184 6.03 -10.89 -7.93
N ASP A 185 7.25 -11.20 -7.56
CA ASP A 185 8.02 -12.35 -8.03
C ASP A 185 7.70 -13.66 -7.29
N GLY A 186 6.84 -13.59 -6.26
CA GLY A 186 6.49 -14.73 -5.43
C GLY A 186 7.57 -15.13 -4.42
N TYR A 187 8.67 -14.40 -4.33
CA TYR A 187 9.85 -14.79 -3.57
C TYR A 187 9.59 -14.86 -2.06
N THR A 188 8.91 -13.86 -1.52
CA THR A 188 8.55 -13.83 -0.08
C THR A 188 7.66 -15.01 0.29
N ASN A 189 6.65 -15.31 -0.53
CA ASN A 189 5.78 -16.46 -0.28
C ASN A 189 6.56 -17.78 -0.36
N ARG A 190 7.44 -17.93 -1.35
CA ARG A 190 8.31 -19.08 -1.47
C ARG A 190 9.12 -19.31 -0.19
N CYS A 191 9.80 -18.30 0.33
CA CYS A 191 10.60 -18.41 1.55
C CYS A 191 9.76 -18.88 2.73
N ILE A 192 8.65 -18.20 3.01
CA ILE A 192 7.77 -18.51 4.13
C ILE A 192 7.18 -19.92 4.00
N GLN A 193 6.73 -20.30 2.81
CA GLN A 193 6.18 -21.63 2.54
C GLN A 193 7.24 -22.72 2.61
N ALA A 194 8.43 -22.47 2.07
CA ALA A 194 9.57 -23.40 2.18
C ALA A 194 10.02 -23.60 3.62
N TRP A 195 10.08 -22.55 4.41
CA TRP A 195 10.40 -22.63 5.84
C TRP A 195 9.33 -23.42 6.62
N GLY A 196 8.15 -23.62 6.03
CA GLY A 196 7.04 -24.31 6.66
C GLY A 196 6.49 -23.55 7.85
N VAL A 197 6.44 -22.22 7.75
CA VAL A 197 5.93 -21.33 8.78
C VAL A 197 4.75 -20.55 8.20
N ASP A 198 3.82 -20.18 9.07
CA ASP A 198 2.64 -19.39 8.70
C ASP A 198 2.62 -18.02 9.38
N GLY A 199 3.80 -17.48 9.58
CA GLY A 199 4.03 -16.21 10.29
C GLY A 199 4.15 -15.00 9.37
N HIS A 200 3.51 -15.00 8.20
CA HIS A 200 3.54 -13.85 7.30
C HIS A 200 2.59 -12.75 7.74
N ASN A 201 3.15 -11.63 8.13
CA ASN A 201 2.43 -10.40 8.40
C ASN A 201 2.68 -9.35 7.32
N SER A 202 1.61 -8.70 6.92
CA SER A 202 1.65 -7.59 5.97
C SER A 202 1.20 -6.30 6.62
N HIS A 203 1.74 -5.18 6.15
CA HIS A 203 1.26 -3.84 6.53
C HIS A 203 -0.10 -3.48 5.90
N THR A 204 -0.74 -4.39 5.17
CA THR A 204 -1.97 -4.10 4.40
C THR A 204 -3.13 -3.68 5.29
N ASN A 205 -3.21 -4.23 6.50
CA ASN A 205 -4.24 -3.91 7.49
C ASN A 205 -4.13 -2.50 8.13
N ILE A 206 -3.02 -1.82 7.93
CA ILE A 206 -2.86 -0.39 8.26
C ILE A 206 -2.79 0.49 7.02
N CYS A 207 -3.00 -0.07 5.83
CA CYS A 207 -2.75 0.55 4.54
C CYS A 207 -3.98 0.64 3.63
N SER A 208 -4.64 -0.49 3.33
CA SER A 208 -5.67 -0.54 2.30
C SER A 208 -6.69 -1.68 2.43
N ALA A 209 -6.70 -2.44 3.51
CA ALA A 209 -7.58 -3.60 3.66
C ALA A 209 -9.06 -3.24 3.54
N GLY A 210 -9.51 -2.10 4.06
CA GLY A 210 -10.88 -1.63 3.92
C GLY A 210 -11.29 -1.42 2.47
N ALA A 211 -10.51 -0.68 1.69
CA ALA A 211 -10.80 -0.49 0.26
C ALA A 211 -10.85 -1.82 -0.49
N ARG A 212 -9.89 -2.70 -0.22
CA ARG A 212 -9.84 -4.03 -0.86
C ARG A 212 -11.09 -4.87 -0.58
N ALA A 213 -11.54 -4.93 0.68
CA ALA A 213 -12.75 -5.64 1.06
C ALA A 213 -13.96 -5.11 0.28
N GLY A 214 -14.14 -3.79 0.22
CA GLY A 214 -15.26 -3.17 -0.49
C GLY A 214 -15.30 -3.47 -1.99
N TYR A 215 -14.15 -3.46 -2.66
CA TYR A 215 -14.09 -3.84 -4.08
C TYR A 215 -14.28 -5.34 -4.30
N PHE A 216 -13.71 -6.16 -3.41
CA PHE A 216 -13.76 -7.62 -3.56
C PHE A 216 -15.20 -8.16 -3.50
N VAL A 217 -16.01 -7.69 -2.56
CA VAL A 217 -17.41 -8.15 -2.42
C VAL A 217 -18.30 -7.81 -3.61
N TRP A 218 -17.86 -6.94 -4.52
CA TRP A 218 -18.51 -6.66 -5.79
C TRP A 218 -18.06 -7.56 -6.94
N SER A 219 -16.75 -7.66 -7.12
CA SER A 219 -16.15 -8.08 -8.39
C SER A 219 -15.26 -9.30 -8.27
N GLY A 220 -14.98 -9.76 -7.06
CA GLY A 220 -13.96 -10.77 -6.79
C GLY A 220 -12.51 -10.26 -6.96
N PHE A 221 -12.33 -8.98 -7.29
CA PHE A 221 -11.02 -8.32 -7.35
C PHE A 221 -10.88 -7.31 -6.20
N ASP A 222 -9.76 -7.36 -5.53
CA ASP A 222 -9.49 -6.51 -4.38
C ASP A 222 -9.04 -5.09 -4.75
N ARG A 223 -8.81 -4.80 -6.04
CA ARG A 223 -8.26 -3.53 -6.51
C ARG A 223 -8.73 -3.15 -7.91
N PRO A 224 -9.24 -1.93 -8.08
CA PRO A 224 -9.63 -1.41 -9.38
C PRO A 224 -8.42 -0.86 -10.14
N SER A 225 -8.53 -0.82 -11.45
CA SER A 225 -7.59 -0.16 -12.35
C SER A 225 -8.33 0.89 -13.18
N PRO A 226 -8.31 2.16 -12.78
CA PRO A 226 -8.98 3.21 -13.52
C PRO A 226 -8.20 3.62 -14.78
N ASP A 227 -8.89 3.78 -15.89
CA ASP A 227 -8.32 4.27 -17.16
C ASP A 227 -8.48 5.78 -17.29
N HIS A 228 -7.83 6.52 -16.38
CA HIS A 228 -7.96 7.96 -16.23
C HIS A 228 -7.73 8.74 -17.54
N ALA A 229 -6.75 8.35 -18.37
CA ALA A 229 -6.38 9.13 -19.56
C ALA A 229 -7.52 9.25 -20.59
N LYS A 230 -8.41 8.26 -20.61
CA LYS A 230 -9.52 8.17 -21.57
C LYS A 230 -10.90 8.45 -20.96
N ALA A 231 -10.92 8.81 -19.67
CA ALA A 231 -12.16 9.09 -18.96
C ALA A 231 -12.83 10.40 -19.41
N ASN A 232 -14.17 10.42 -19.39
CA ASN A 232 -14.96 11.64 -19.50
C ASN A 232 -15.19 12.28 -18.14
N THR A 233 -15.34 11.45 -17.11
CA THR A 233 -15.48 11.87 -15.72
C THR A 233 -14.54 11.07 -14.83
N ILE A 234 -13.82 11.75 -13.95
CA ILE A 234 -12.92 11.18 -12.95
C ILE A 234 -13.46 11.54 -11.58
N LEU A 235 -13.71 10.54 -10.74
CA LEU A 235 -14.17 10.74 -9.37
C LEU A 235 -13.15 10.16 -8.38
N LEU A 236 -12.56 11.02 -7.56
CA LEU A 236 -11.53 10.67 -6.57
C LEU A 236 -12.04 10.93 -5.17
N ILE A 237 -11.99 9.89 -4.31
CA ILE A 237 -12.35 10.03 -2.89
C ILE A 237 -11.09 9.91 -2.07
N SER A 238 -10.73 10.99 -1.36
CA SER A 238 -9.54 11.08 -0.50
C SER A 238 -8.26 10.57 -1.17
N SER A 239 -8.21 10.66 -2.49
CA SER A 239 -7.11 10.15 -3.32
C SER A 239 -6.34 11.31 -3.94
N HIS A 240 -5.16 11.56 -3.41
CA HIS A 240 -4.28 12.67 -3.77
C HIS A 240 -3.40 12.32 -5.00
N LEU A 241 -4.02 11.79 -6.07
CA LEU A 241 -3.31 11.16 -7.18
C LEU A 241 -2.61 12.16 -8.10
N GLU A 242 -3.17 13.34 -8.27
CA GLU A 242 -2.66 14.35 -9.19
C GLU A 242 -1.27 14.87 -8.80
N THR A 243 -0.91 14.82 -7.52
CA THR A 243 0.42 15.25 -7.05
C THR A 243 1.48 14.15 -7.02
N GLY A 244 1.18 12.99 -7.58
CA GLY A 244 2.11 11.85 -7.58
C GLY A 244 2.23 11.18 -6.23
N HIS A 245 1.28 11.41 -5.34
CA HIS A 245 1.16 10.67 -4.10
C HIS A 245 0.72 9.24 -4.40
N TYR A 246 1.54 8.26 -4.09
CA TYR A 246 1.37 6.93 -4.65
C TYR A 246 1.18 6.97 -6.16
N PHE A 247 1.23 6.39 -7.00
CA PHE A 247 0.82 6.37 -8.40
C PHE A 247 1.04 7.69 -9.17
N ASN A 248 2.26 8.23 -9.12
CA ASN A 248 2.63 9.33 -10.02
C ASN A 248 2.17 9.12 -11.49
N PRO A 249 2.13 7.89 -12.03
CA PRO A 249 1.55 7.64 -13.36
C PRO A 249 0.10 8.09 -13.51
N HIS A 250 -0.70 8.10 -12.45
CA HIS A 250 -2.07 8.62 -12.50
C HIS A 250 -2.12 10.13 -12.71
N ALA A 251 -1.22 10.89 -12.09
CA ALA A 251 -1.14 12.33 -12.28
C ALA A 251 -1.06 12.72 -13.76
N GLN A 252 -0.19 12.04 -14.52
CA GLN A 252 -0.06 12.27 -15.96
C GLN A 252 -1.38 12.01 -16.70
N ARG A 253 -2.02 10.89 -16.40
CA ARG A 253 -3.23 10.45 -17.08
C ARG A 253 -4.44 11.30 -16.73
N ILE A 254 -4.55 11.76 -15.49
CA ILE A 254 -5.59 12.71 -15.05
C ILE A 254 -5.44 14.03 -15.81
N MET A 255 -4.21 14.54 -15.92
CA MET A 255 -3.97 15.78 -16.67
C MET A 255 -4.23 15.61 -18.17
N GLU A 256 -3.86 14.48 -18.77
CA GLU A 256 -4.22 14.15 -20.16
C GLU A 256 -5.74 14.16 -20.37
N ALA A 257 -6.49 13.53 -19.46
CA ALA A 257 -7.96 13.54 -19.53
C ALA A 257 -8.54 14.96 -19.40
N LYS A 258 -8.06 15.75 -18.44
CA LYS A 258 -8.51 17.15 -18.29
C LYS A 258 -8.22 18.01 -19.51
N MET A 259 -7.06 17.84 -20.14
CA MET A 259 -6.73 18.50 -21.40
C MET A 259 -7.68 18.11 -22.55
N ASN A 260 -8.27 16.92 -22.47
CA ASN A 260 -9.28 16.41 -23.41
C ASN A 260 -10.73 16.74 -22.97
N GLY A 261 -10.91 17.55 -21.91
CA GLY A 261 -12.22 18.04 -21.46
C GLY A 261 -12.90 17.20 -20.36
N ALA A 262 -12.23 16.18 -19.83
CA ALA A 262 -12.75 15.38 -18.73
C ALA A 262 -13.02 16.23 -17.48
N LYS A 263 -14.09 15.87 -16.76
CA LYS A 263 -14.45 16.48 -15.48
C LYS A 263 -13.79 15.74 -14.33
N LEU A 264 -13.21 16.49 -13.40
CA LEU A 264 -12.59 15.96 -12.18
C LEU A 264 -13.42 16.34 -10.96
N ILE A 265 -13.92 15.33 -10.26
CA ILE A 265 -14.66 15.44 -9.00
C ILE A 265 -13.74 14.93 -7.89
N THR A 266 -13.60 15.69 -6.81
CA THR A 266 -12.76 15.27 -5.66
C THR A 266 -13.49 15.44 -4.35
N PHE A 267 -13.52 14.38 -3.55
CA PHE A 267 -13.96 14.39 -2.15
C PHE A 267 -12.72 14.44 -1.27
N ASP A 268 -12.49 15.55 -0.59
CA ASP A 268 -11.36 15.73 0.34
C ASP A 268 -11.71 16.86 1.32
N PRO A 269 -11.68 16.63 2.64
CA PRO A 269 -11.91 17.69 3.63
C PRO A 269 -10.84 18.80 3.59
N ARG A 270 -9.74 18.56 2.89
CA ARG A 270 -8.64 19.51 2.67
C ARG A 270 -8.61 19.97 1.21
N LEU A 271 -8.25 21.20 0.99
CA LEU A 271 -7.92 21.73 -0.33
C LEU A 271 -6.52 21.20 -0.73
N SER A 272 -6.47 19.91 -1.06
CA SER A 272 -5.26 19.26 -1.57
C SER A 272 -4.92 19.77 -2.97
N ASN A 273 -3.70 19.47 -3.47
CA ASN A 273 -3.32 19.84 -4.83
C ASN A 273 -4.25 19.21 -5.87
N THR A 274 -4.77 18.01 -5.62
CA THR A 274 -5.79 17.39 -6.48
C THR A 274 -7.11 18.16 -6.41
N ALA A 275 -7.60 18.47 -5.20
CA ALA A 275 -8.82 19.23 -4.99
C ALA A 275 -8.75 20.63 -5.63
N SER A 276 -7.59 21.28 -5.58
CA SER A 276 -7.38 22.62 -6.19
C SER A 276 -7.48 22.64 -7.71
N LYS A 277 -7.45 21.47 -8.38
CA LYS A 277 -7.57 21.32 -9.83
C LYS A 277 -8.88 20.67 -10.26
N SER A 278 -9.76 20.37 -9.31
CA SER A 278 -11.06 19.74 -9.58
C SER A 278 -12.02 20.72 -10.21
N ASP A 279 -12.88 20.23 -11.08
CA ASP A 279 -14.04 20.96 -11.56
C ASP A 279 -15.07 21.10 -10.45
N THR A 280 -15.27 20.00 -9.68
CA THR A 280 -16.14 19.99 -8.49
C THR A 280 -15.37 19.46 -7.29
N TRP A 281 -15.15 20.30 -6.28
CA TRP A 281 -14.58 19.91 -5.00
C TRP A 281 -15.67 19.85 -3.93
N LEU A 282 -15.74 18.69 -3.27
CA LEU A 282 -16.65 18.38 -2.16
C LEU A 282 -15.83 18.22 -0.87
N PRO A 283 -15.74 19.24 -0.03
CA PRO A 283 -15.10 19.14 1.29
C PRO A 283 -16.02 18.39 2.28
N THR A 284 -16.26 17.10 2.01
CA THR A 284 -17.14 16.26 2.82
C THR A 284 -16.61 16.11 4.24
N TRP A 285 -17.53 15.99 5.20
CA TRP A 285 -17.16 15.51 6.52
C TRP A 285 -16.68 14.06 6.40
N PRO A 286 -15.48 13.70 6.90
CA PRO A 286 -14.98 12.34 6.82
C PRO A 286 -15.93 11.35 7.50
N GLY A 287 -16.31 10.28 6.77
CA GLY A 287 -17.29 9.30 7.21
C GLY A 287 -18.69 9.51 6.64
N SER A 288 -18.93 10.57 5.87
CA SER A 288 -20.20 10.81 5.17
C SER A 288 -20.14 10.51 3.66
N GLU A 289 -19.02 10.06 3.16
CA GLU A 289 -18.78 9.83 1.72
C GLU A 289 -19.78 8.83 1.13
N GLN A 290 -20.16 7.80 1.91
CA GLN A 290 -21.13 6.79 1.51
C GLN A 290 -22.49 7.42 1.18
N THR A 291 -23.00 8.30 2.04
CA THR A 291 -24.29 8.96 1.87
C THR A 291 -24.29 9.86 0.63
N VAL A 292 -23.19 10.57 0.36
CA VAL A 292 -23.08 11.39 -0.86
C VAL A 292 -23.05 10.52 -2.12
N LEU A 293 -22.30 9.41 -2.12
CA LEU A 293 -22.25 8.49 -3.25
C LEU A 293 -23.63 7.85 -3.52
N LEU A 294 -24.34 7.46 -2.46
CA LEU A 294 -25.69 6.89 -2.59
C LEU A 294 -26.73 7.93 -3.03
N ALA A 295 -26.57 9.19 -2.66
CA ALA A 295 -27.42 10.26 -3.20
C ALA A 295 -27.19 10.47 -4.71
N ILE A 296 -25.95 10.38 -5.18
CA ILE A 296 -25.62 10.37 -6.63
C ILE A 296 -26.25 9.12 -7.30
N ALA A 297 -26.11 7.93 -6.68
CA ALA A 297 -26.71 6.71 -7.19
C ALA A 297 -28.24 6.83 -7.28
N ASN A 298 -28.88 7.32 -6.22
CA ASN A 298 -30.34 7.57 -6.19
C ASN A 298 -30.76 8.51 -7.34
N HIS A 299 -30.03 9.59 -7.57
CA HIS A 299 -30.31 10.50 -8.71
C HIS A 299 -30.28 9.76 -10.05
N LEU A 300 -29.29 8.90 -10.28
CA LEU A 300 -29.21 8.10 -11.51
C LEU A 300 -30.39 7.13 -11.63
N ILE A 301 -30.73 6.45 -10.55
CA ILE A 301 -31.78 5.42 -10.49
C ILE A 301 -33.18 6.04 -10.68
N GLN A 302 -33.50 7.09 -9.93
CA GLN A 302 -34.84 7.72 -9.98
C GLN A 302 -35.16 8.38 -11.34
N ASN A 303 -34.12 8.86 -12.04
CA ASN A 303 -34.28 9.54 -13.32
C ASN A 303 -33.97 8.64 -14.54
N ASP A 304 -33.84 7.33 -14.33
CA ASP A 304 -33.51 6.35 -15.40
C ASP A 304 -32.23 6.72 -16.18
N LEU A 305 -31.21 7.28 -15.48
CA LEU A 305 -29.93 7.72 -16.05
C LEU A 305 -28.82 6.67 -15.90
N TYR A 306 -29.17 5.42 -15.60
CA TYR A 306 -28.22 4.33 -15.44
C TYR A 306 -28.30 3.29 -16.56
N ASP A 307 -27.24 2.52 -16.76
CA ASP A 307 -27.15 1.48 -17.79
C ASP A 307 -27.93 0.22 -17.36
N LYS A 308 -29.22 0.18 -17.70
CA LYS A 308 -30.11 -0.95 -17.39
C LYS A 308 -29.67 -2.25 -18.05
N GLU A 309 -29.08 -2.18 -19.26
CA GLU A 309 -28.63 -3.38 -19.97
C GLU A 309 -27.38 -4.00 -19.35
N PHE A 310 -26.41 -3.18 -18.90
CA PHE A 310 -25.28 -3.67 -18.13
C PHE A 310 -25.75 -4.31 -16.82
N MET A 311 -26.65 -3.64 -16.10
CA MET A 311 -27.19 -4.15 -14.84
C MET A 311 -27.89 -5.50 -15.04
N ARG A 312 -28.77 -5.62 -16.07
CA ARG A 312 -29.47 -6.85 -16.41
C ARG A 312 -28.52 -8.01 -16.71
N ARG A 313 -27.50 -7.77 -17.50
CA ARG A 313 -26.58 -8.83 -17.95
C ARG A 313 -25.55 -9.20 -16.91
N TRP A 314 -24.99 -8.24 -16.19
CA TRP A 314 -23.77 -8.44 -15.44
C TRP A 314 -23.92 -8.30 -13.92
N VAL A 315 -25.09 -8.03 -13.37
CA VAL A 315 -25.33 -7.96 -11.94
C VAL A 315 -26.17 -9.16 -11.48
N ASN A 316 -25.96 -9.62 -10.26
CA ASN A 316 -26.70 -10.74 -9.65
C ASN A 316 -28.07 -10.29 -9.11
N TRP A 317 -28.82 -9.58 -9.89
CA TRP A 317 -30.07 -8.94 -9.47
C TRP A 317 -31.20 -9.94 -9.13
N ARG A 318 -31.22 -11.15 -9.75
CA ARG A 318 -32.20 -12.18 -9.39
C ARG A 318 -32.01 -12.70 -7.99
N GLU A 319 -30.77 -12.97 -7.56
CA GLU A 319 -30.43 -13.36 -6.20
C GLU A 319 -30.86 -12.27 -5.20
N SER A 320 -30.77 -11.02 -5.58
CA SER A 320 -31.25 -9.89 -4.79
C SER A 320 -32.77 -9.92 -4.61
N LEU A 321 -33.54 -10.18 -5.65
CA LEU A 321 -35.00 -10.30 -5.58
C LEU A 321 -35.41 -11.50 -4.72
N GLU A 322 -34.75 -12.67 -4.88
CA GLU A 322 -35.00 -13.84 -4.06
C GLU A 322 -34.75 -13.54 -2.58
N PHE A 323 -33.62 -12.88 -2.30
CA PHE A 323 -33.29 -12.49 -0.92
C PHE A 323 -34.37 -11.61 -0.31
N PHE A 324 -34.83 -10.58 -1.00
CA PHE A 324 -35.84 -9.66 -0.49
C PHE A 324 -37.22 -10.30 -0.35
N ARG A 325 -37.52 -11.34 -1.13
CA ARG A 325 -38.73 -12.13 -0.99
C ARG A 325 -38.68 -13.04 0.23
N ASP A 326 -37.55 -13.71 0.48
CA ASP A 326 -37.39 -14.71 1.52
C ASP A 326 -37.07 -14.10 2.89
N GLU A 327 -36.37 -12.97 2.88
CA GLU A 327 -35.99 -12.20 4.09
C GLU A 327 -36.29 -10.71 3.89
N PRO A 328 -37.59 -10.31 3.84
CA PRO A 328 -37.94 -8.91 3.66
C PRO A 328 -37.45 -8.08 4.86
N TYR A 329 -36.92 -6.91 4.58
CA TYR A 329 -36.64 -5.93 5.65
C TYR A 329 -37.94 -5.28 6.12
N ASP A 330 -38.15 -5.13 7.42
CA ASP A 330 -39.35 -4.58 8.03
C ASP A 330 -39.72 -3.16 7.56
N ASP A 331 -38.76 -2.44 7.01
CA ASP A 331 -38.89 -1.06 6.54
C ASP A 331 -39.05 -0.94 5.01
N VAL A 332 -39.17 -2.06 4.29
CA VAL A 332 -39.34 -2.08 2.84
C VAL A 332 -40.61 -2.81 2.47
N ASP A 333 -41.68 -2.04 2.25
CA ASP A 333 -42.97 -2.59 1.76
C ASP A 333 -42.87 -2.85 0.25
N PHE A 334 -42.84 -4.12 -0.12
CA PHE A 334 -42.61 -4.54 -1.50
C PHE A 334 -43.61 -5.56 -1.97
N ASP A 335 -44.42 -5.18 -2.97
CA ASP A 335 -45.34 -6.09 -3.64
C ASP A 335 -44.57 -6.88 -4.71
N LEU A 336 -43.88 -7.96 -4.30
CA LEU A 336 -43.13 -8.84 -5.21
C LEU A 336 -44.07 -9.80 -5.95
N PRO A 337 -43.80 -10.15 -7.24
CA PRO A 337 -44.59 -11.15 -7.97
C PRO A 337 -44.61 -12.49 -7.25
N GLY A 338 -45.76 -13.16 -7.25
CA GLY A 338 -45.97 -14.42 -6.54
C GLY A 338 -45.09 -15.58 -7.00
N GLU A 339 -44.94 -16.59 -6.13
CA GLU A 339 -44.04 -17.76 -6.24
C GLU A 339 -44.01 -18.49 -7.61
N GLY A 340 -45.12 -18.52 -8.36
CA GLY A 340 -45.22 -19.25 -9.61
C GLY A 340 -44.33 -18.72 -10.77
N MET A 341 -43.79 -17.52 -10.65
CA MET A 341 -42.96 -16.90 -11.68
C MET A 341 -41.48 -17.36 -11.57
N PHE A 342 -41.01 -17.61 -10.35
CA PHE A 342 -39.64 -18.05 -10.10
C PHE A 342 -39.41 -19.54 -10.37
N ASP A 343 -40.46 -20.37 -10.21
CA ASP A 343 -40.39 -21.78 -10.57
C ASP A 343 -40.29 -21.95 -12.11
N ARG A 344 -40.93 -21.07 -12.88
CA ARG A 344 -40.77 -21.04 -14.34
C ARG A 344 -39.37 -20.66 -14.78
N VAL A 345 -38.70 -19.76 -14.05
CA VAL A 345 -37.33 -19.33 -14.34
C VAL A 345 -36.34 -20.47 -14.06
N LYS A 346 -36.53 -21.23 -12.99
CA LYS A 346 -35.73 -22.46 -12.74
C LYS A 346 -35.89 -23.50 -13.86
N GLU A 347 -37.09 -23.65 -14.40
CA GLU A 347 -37.34 -24.53 -15.57
C GLU A 347 -36.70 -24.01 -16.85
N LEU A 348 -36.68 -22.69 -17.09
CA LEU A 348 -36.08 -22.05 -18.26
C LEU A 348 -34.54 -22.11 -18.23
N PHE A 349 -33.92 -21.93 -17.07
CA PHE A 349 -32.46 -22.14 -16.94
C PHE A 349 -32.06 -23.59 -17.15
N SER A 350 -32.86 -24.54 -16.75
CA SER A 350 -32.61 -25.97 -16.96
C SER A 350 -32.76 -26.37 -18.43
N SER A 351 -33.55 -25.64 -19.23
CA SER A 351 -33.77 -25.90 -20.66
C SER A 351 -32.77 -25.21 -21.60
N GLY A 352 -31.96 -24.29 -21.10
CA GLY A 352 -30.92 -23.59 -21.88
C GLY A 352 -31.44 -22.53 -22.84
N THR A 353 -32.74 -22.24 -22.84
CA THR A 353 -33.38 -21.18 -23.66
C THR A 353 -33.97 -20.08 -22.74
N LEU A 354 -33.22 -18.97 -22.61
CA LEU A 354 -33.73 -17.77 -21.96
C LEU A 354 -34.63 -17.00 -22.97
N ASP A 355 -35.89 -16.75 -22.60
CA ASP A 355 -36.70 -15.76 -23.31
C ASP A 355 -36.29 -14.35 -22.83
N LEU A 356 -35.64 -13.59 -23.70
CA LEU A 356 -35.15 -12.22 -23.41
C LEU A 356 -36.29 -11.24 -23.03
N GLU A 357 -37.52 -11.50 -23.44
CA GLU A 357 -38.67 -10.66 -23.07
C GLU A 357 -39.08 -10.93 -21.61
N GLU A 358 -39.11 -12.20 -21.18
CA GLU A 358 -39.38 -12.56 -19.78
C GLU A 358 -38.27 -12.04 -18.87
N ASP A 359 -37.01 -12.19 -19.24
CA ASP A 359 -35.85 -11.66 -18.49
C ASP A 359 -35.93 -10.13 -18.26
N ARG A 360 -36.35 -9.39 -19.28
CA ARG A 360 -36.55 -7.94 -19.17
C ARG A 360 -37.75 -7.56 -18.33
N ALA A 361 -38.81 -8.37 -18.35
CA ALA A 361 -40.00 -8.15 -17.49
C ALA A 361 -39.66 -8.34 -16.01
N GLU A 362 -38.88 -9.38 -15.66
CA GLU A 362 -38.39 -9.59 -14.30
C GLU A 362 -37.41 -8.50 -13.85
N PHE A 363 -36.53 -8.05 -14.73
CA PHE A 363 -35.60 -6.96 -14.43
C PHE A 363 -36.34 -5.65 -14.09
N ALA A 364 -37.55 -5.45 -14.61
CA ALA A 364 -38.39 -4.31 -14.25
C ALA A 364 -38.81 -4.33 -12.75
N ASP A 365 -38.92 -5.51 -12.16
CA ASP A 365 -39.17 -5.64 -10.71
C ASP A 365 -37.97 -5.23 -9.90
N PHE A 366 -36.77 -5.61 -10.35
CA PHE A 366 -35.52 -5.15 -9.75
C PHE A 366 -35.31 -3.63 -9.89
N ASP A 367 -35.68 -3.04 -11.04
CA ASP A 367 -35.68 -1.58 -11.23
C ASP A 367 -36.57 -0.87 -10.20
N ARG A 368 -37.77 -1.40 -9.95
CA ARG A 368 -38.66 -0.88 -8.88
C ARG A 368 -38.06 -1.03 -7.50
N LEU A 369 -37.44 -2.18 -7.21
CA LEU A 369 -36.72 -2.42 -5.95
C LEU A 369 -35.60 -1.42 -5.74
N LEU A 370 -34.74 -1.18 -6.74
CA LEU A 370 -33.68 -0.18 -6.67
C LEU A 370 -34.22 1.23 -6.36
N LYS A 371 -35.31 1.62 -7.03
CA LYS A 371 -35.95 2.92 -6.82
C LYS A 371 -36.46 3.06 -5.38
N THR A 372 -37.03 2.01 -4.82
CA THR A 372 -37.51 2.00 -3.43
C THR A 372 -36.35 2.03 -2.44
N LEU A 373 -35.36 1.13 -2.58
CA LEU A 373 -34.25 0.99 -1.66
C LEU A 373 -33.43 2.27 -1.49
N TYR A 374 -33.20 2.98 -2.58
CA TYR A 374 -32.32 4.15 -2.56
C TYR A 374 -33.03 5.49 -2.45
N SER A 375 -34.39 5.51 -2.42
CA SER A 375 -35.21 6.74 -2.34
C SER A 375 -34.88 7.63 -1.13
N GLU A 376 -34.44 7.05 -0.03
CA GLU A 376 -34.09 7.77 1.20
C GLU A 376 -32.78 8.59 1.07
N PHE A 377 -31.91 8.26 0.10
CA PHE A 377 -30.64 8.96 -0.09
C PHE A 377 -30.85 10.20 -0.98
N THR A 378 -31.46 11.23 -0.40
CA THR A 378 -31.68 12.50 -1.10
C THR A 378 -30.45 13.39 -1.06
N PHE A 379 -30.38 14.38 -1.96
CA PHE A 379 -29.31 15.38 -1.93
C PHE A 379 -29.34 16.21 -0.65
N GLU A 380 -30.52 16.46 -0.08
CA GLU A 380 -30.71 17.16 1.18
C GLU A 380 -30.07 16.41 2.34
N ARG A 381 -30.36 15.11 2.47
CA ARG A 381 -29.72 14.23 3.47
C ARG A 381 -28.20 14.22 3.32
N ALA A 382 -27.74 14.04 2.10
CA ALA A 382 -26.30 14.00 1.82
C ALA A 382 -25.61 15.35 2.14
N ALA A 383 -26.27 16.48 1.83
CA ALA A 383 -25.75 17.81 2.13
C ALA A 383 -25.67 18.07 3.63
N GLU A 384 -26.65 17.60 4.40
CA GLU A 384 -26.67 17.72 5.85
C GLU A 384 -25.57 16.89 6.51
N GLU A 385 -25.49 15.59 6.20
CA GLU A 385 -24.48 14.67 6.77
C GLU A 385 -23.04 15.09 6.38
N ALA A 386 -22.82 15.41 5.10
CA ALA A 386 -21.50 15.79 4.61
C ALA A 386 -21.12 17.26 4.93
N GLN A 387 -22.10 18.07 5.36
CA GLN A 387 -21.93 19.49 5.61
C GLN A 387 -21.32 20.21 4.38
N VAL A 388 -21.88 19.96 3.20
CA VAL A 388 -21.47 20.58 1.93
C VAL A 388 -22.67 21.17 1.24
N PRO A 389 -22.50 22.23 0.40
CA PRO A 389 -23.62 22.81 -0.35
C PRO A 389 -24.25 21.78 -1.29
N ILE A 390 -25.57 21.69 -1.28
CA ILE A 390 -26.36 20.74 -2.09
C ILE A 390 -26.08 20.90 -3.59
N GLU A 391 -25.83 22.12 -4.06
CA GLU A 391 -25.53 22.44 -5.46
C GLU A 391 -24.26 21.72 -5.94
N ARG A 392 -23.26 21.54 -5.04
CA ARG A 392 -22.02 20.82 -5.36
C ARG A 392 -22.27 19.33 -5.54
N ILE A 393 -23.17 18.74 -4.75
CA ILE A 393 -23.55 17.32 -4.90
C ILE A 393 -24.32 17.14 -6.22
N ARG A 394 -25.23 18.05 -6.56
CA ARG A 394 -25.95 18.03 -7.84
C ARG A 394 -25.02 18.15 -9.02
N GLU A 395 -24.09 19.09 -8.99
CA GLU A 395 -23.06 19.26 -10.02
C GLU A 395 -22.23 17.94 -10.22
N ALA A 396 -21.83 17.32 -9.13
CA ALA A 396 -21.13 16.04 -9.18
C ALA A 396 -22.00 14.93 -9.80
N ALA A 397 -23.28 14.83 -9.40
CA ALA A 397 -24.23 13.87 -9.96
C ALA A 397 -24.44 14.06 -11.46
N GLU A 398 -24.56 15.30 -11.93
CA GLU A 398 -24.65 15.61 -13.37
C GLU A 398 -23.41 15.21 -14.15
N HIS A 399 -22.22 15.44 -13.60
CA HIS A 399 -20.98 14.98 -14.22
C HIS A 399 -20.90 13.46 -14.32
N VAL A 400 -21.37 12.74 -13.29
CA VAL A 400 -21.43 11.27 -13.30
C VAL A 400 -22.46 10.78 -14.33
N ALA A 401 -23.67 11.37 -14.34
CA ALA A 401 -24.72 11.01 -15.29
C ALA A 401 -24.28 11.17 -16.77
N ASN A 402 -23.45 12.17 -17.05
CA ASN A 402 -22.97 12.50 -18.39
C ASN A 402 -21.64 11.80 -18.76
N CYS A 403 -21.18 10.82 -18.01
CA CYS A 403 -19.87 10.17 -18.26
C CYS A 403 -19.84 9.25 -19.49
N GLN A 404 -21.00 8.85 -20.04
CA GLN A 404 -21.12 8.01 -21.24
C GLN A 404 -20.35 6.69 -21.15
N GLY A 405 -20.44 5.98 -20.03
CA GLY A 405 -19.73 4.72 -19.79
C GLY A 405 -18.20 4.87 -19.57
N ARG A 406 -17.73 6.10 -19.35
CA ARG A 406 -16.31 6.44 -19.16
C ARG A 406 -16.09 7.16 -17.81
N LEU A 407 -16.55 6.53 -16.73
CA LEU A 407 -16.33 6.97 -15.36
C LEU A 407 -15.12 6.25 -14.78
N ALA A 408 -14.01 6.97 -14.58
CA ALA A 408 -12.85 6.46 -13.87
C ALA A 408 -12.91 6.86 -12.39
N THR A 409 -12.89 5.89 -11.49
CA THR A 409 -13.01 6.14 -10.05
C THR A 409 -11.80 5.61 -9.29
N HIS A 410 -11.46 6.26 -8.17
CA HIS A 410 -10.45 5.75 -7.28
C HIS A 410 -10.70 6.17 -5.84
N THR A 411 -10.65 5.21 -4.93
CA THR A 411 -10.43 5.38 -3.49
C THR A 411 -9.46 4.30 -3.04
N TRP A 412 -8.55 4.62 -2.16
CA TRP A 412 -7.57 3.63 -1.72
C TRP A 412 -7.26 3.73 -0.23
N ARG A 413 -7.30 4.91 0.32
CA ARG A 413 -6.95 5.23 1.70
C ARG A 413 -7.90 6.27 2.26
N SER A 414 -7.61 6.75 3.45
CA SER A 414 -8.37 7.77 4.16
C SER A 414 -9.85 7.41 4.31
N ALA A 415 -10.73 7.77 3.40
CA ALA A 415 -12.16 7.49 3.52
C ALA A 415 -12.49 5.99 3.65
N SER A 416 -11.80 5.14 2.87
CA SER A 416 -12.07 3.68 2.88
C SER A 416 -11.39 2.93 4.02
N ILE A 417 -10.46 3.54 4.73
CA ILE A 417 -9.66 2.91 5.78
C ILE A 417 -9.63 3.72 7.08
N GLY A 418 -10.07 4.96 7.05
CA GLY A 418 -10.10 5.83 8.23
C GLY A 418 -11.28 5.57 9.14
N ASN A 419 -12.35 5.04 8.57
CA ASN A 419 -13.65 4.88 9.23
C ASN A 419 -13.93 3.43 9.60
N LEU A 420 -14.60 3.20 10.70
CA LEU A 420 -15.38 1.97 10.87
C LEU A 420 -16.40 1.89 9.74
N GLY A 421 -16.50 0.73 9.10
CA GLY A 421 -17.35 0.55 7.94
C GLY A 421 -16.85 1.23 6.65
N GLY A 422 -15.61 1.76 6.64
CA GLY A 422 -15.06 2.47 5.49
C GLY A 422 -14.95 1.64 4.21
N TRP A 423 -14.96 0.31 4.32
CA TRP A 423 -15.03 -0.59 3.17
C TRP A 423 -16.28 -0.34 2.30
N GLN A 424 -17.39 0.13 2.89
CA GLN A 424 -18.58 0.53 2.14
C GLN A 424 -18.34 1.78 1.25
N VAL A 425 -17.40 2.65 1.59
CA VAL A 425 -17.04 3.77 0.70
C VAL A 425 -16.56 3.25 -0.65
N ALA A 426 -15.66 2.27 -0.65
CA ALA A 426 -15.17 1.64 -1.88
C ALA A 426 -16.30 0.91 -2.62
N ARG A 427 -17.20 0.26 -1.88
CA ARG A 427 -18.34 -0.45 -2.44
C ARG A 427 -19.35 0.51 -3.09
N CYS A 428 -19.73 1.60 -2.42
CA CYS A 428 -20.62 2.62 -2.97
C CYS A 428 -20.00 3.37 -4.15
N LEU A 429 -18.68 3.56 -4.15
CA LEU A 429 -17.97 4.17 -5.28
C LEU A 429 -18.04 3.28 -6.53
N LEU A 430 -17.79 1.98 -6.36
CA LEU A 430 -17.87 1.02 -7.48
C LEU A 430 -19.30 0.86 -7.98
N PHE A 431 -20.31 1.05 -7.10
CA PHE A 431 -21.72 1.06 -7.50
C PHE A 431 -22.00 2.12 -8.56
N LEU A 432 -21.40 3.31 -8.48
CA LEU A 432 -21.54 4.31 -9.54
C LEU A 432 -20.97 3.84 -10.89
N ASN A 433 -19.85 3.09 -10.87
CA ASN A 433 -19.32 2.50 -12.10
C ASN A 433 -20.24 1.42 -12.67
N VAL A 434 -20.89 0.63 -11.81
CA VAL A 434 -21.88 -0.37 -12.20
C VAL A 434 -23.10 0.31 -12.83
N LEU A 435 -23.66 1.33 -12.15
CA LEU A 435 -24.82 2.08 -12.65
C LEU A 435 -24.54 2.76 -14.00
N THR A 436 -23.34 3.25 -14.23
CA THR A 436 -22.97 3.94 -15.48
C THR A 436 -22.43 3.00 -16.56
N GLY A 437 -22.44 1.67 -16.35
CA GLY A 437 -21.85 0.71 -17.29
C GLY A 437 -20.34 0.92 -17.52
N SER A 438 -19.64 1.55 -16.57
CA SER A 438 -18.22 1.93 -16.68
C SER A 438 -17.26 0.89 -16.13
N ILE A 439 -17.64 -0.37 -16.08
CA ILE A 439 -16.83 -1.47 -15.59
C ILE A 439 -15.99 -2.08 -16.72
N GLY A 440 -14.69 -1.95 -16.65
CA GLY A 440 -13.76 -2.50 -17.65
C GLY A 440 -13.82 -1.86 -19.02
N THR A 441 -14.56 -0.78 -19.19
CA THR A 441 -14.68 -0.03 -20.44
C THR A 441 -13.48 0.90 -20.67
N GLU A 442 -13.32 1.37 -21.91
CA GLU A 442 -12.36 2.45 -22.19
C GLU A 442 -12.74 3.72 -21.43
N GLY A 443 -11.80 4.25 -20.64
CA GLY A 443 -12.04 5.40 -19.78
C GLY A 443 -12.86 5.09 -18.52
N GLY A 444 -13.22 3.84 -18.30
CA GLY A 444 -13.91 3.37 -17.10
C GLY A 444 -12.95 2.86 -16.01
N THR A 445 -13.47 2.04 -15.08
CA THR A 445 -12.71 1.40 -14.03
C THR A 445 -12.72 -0.10 -14.21
N SER A 446 -11.57 -0.68 -14.49
CA SER A 446 -11.44 -2.13 -14.64
C SER A 446 -11.46 -2.83 -13.28
N GLY A 447 -12.10 -4.00 -13.22
CA GLY A 447 -12.01 -4.92 -12.08
C GLY A 447 -10.70 -5.72 -12.04
N ASN A 448 -9.71 -5.36 -12.83
CA ASN A 448 -8.40 -6.03 -12.79
C ASN A 448 -7.70 -5.74 -11.47
N SER A 449 -6.90 -6.72 -11.04
CA SER A 449 -6.07 -6.59 -9.86
C SER A 449 -5.11 -5.40 -9.93
N TRP A 450 -4.75 -4.87 -8.80
CA TRP A 450 -3.70 -3.87 -8.61
C TRP A 450 -2.38 -4.27 -9.27
N ASN A 451 -2.01 -5.52 -9.09
CA ASN A 451 -0.91 -6.11 -9.81
C ASN A 451 -1.38 -6.41 -11.22
N LYS A 452 -0.90 -5.65 -12.18
CA LYS A 452 -1.33 -5.74 -13.58
C LYS A 452 -1.02 -7.09 -14.21
N PHE A 453 0.08 -7.67 -13.79
CA PHE A 453 0.51 -8.99 -14.16
C PHE A 453 1.36 -9.62 -13.05
N VAL A 454 1.00 -10.82 -12.63
CA VAL A 454 1.75 -11.60 -11.63
C VAL A 454 2.22 -12.88 -12.31
N PRO A 455 3.54 -13.04 -12.51
CA PRO A 455 4.07 -14.26 -13.10
C PRO A 455 3.97 -15.42 -12.11
N LYS A 456 3.95 -16.65 -12.64
CA LYS A 456 4.14 -17.82 -11.80
C LYS A 456 5.60 -17.88 -11.36
N PRO A 457 5.89 -18.03 -10.07
CA PRO A 457 7.25 -18.30 -9.60
C PRO A 457 7.67 -19.73 -9.92
N PHE A 458 9.00 -19.95 -9.94
CA PHE A 458 9.56 -21.30 -10.02
C PHE A 458 9.18 -22.11 -8.78
N ASP A 459 8.73 -23.37 -8.96
CA ASP A 459 8.52 -24.37 -7.89
C ASP A 459 8.10 -23.78 -6.53
N GLN A 460 6.96 -23.12 -6.47
CA GLN A 460 6.49 -22.53 -5.22
C GLN A 460 5.93 -23.62 -4.32
N PRO A 461 6.46 -23.79 -3.10
CA PRO A 461 5.94 -24.76 -2.14
C PRO A 461 4.46 -24.47 -1.80
N GLU A 462 3.71 -25.51 -1.50
CA GLU A 462 2.33 -25.37 -1.05
C GLU A 462 2.24 -24.55 0.24
N PRO A 463 1.22 -23.68 0.38
CA PRO A 463 1.02 -22.93 1.60
C PRO A 463 0.81 -23.85 2.80
N LEU A 464 1.51 -23.60 3.88
CA LEU A 464 1.24 -24.25 5.14
C LEU A 464 -0.02 -23.63 5.74
N ASN A 465 -1.10 -24.39 5.83
CA ASN A 465 -2.36 -23.92 6.39
C ASN A 465 -2.42 -23.98 7.93
N ALA A 466 -1.28 -23.97 8.60
CA ALA A 466 -1.19 -23.83 10.04
C ALA A 466 -1.17 -22.35 10.41
N TRP A 467 -2.02 -21.93 11.33
CA TRP A 467 -2.15 -20.54 11.71
C TRP A 467 -1.50 -20.24 13.06
N ASN A 468 -0.75 -19.16 13.13
CA ASN A 468 -0.18 -18.67 14.39
C ASN A 468 -1.25 -17.99 15.24
N GLU A 469 -1.46 -18.47 16.44
CA GLU A 469 -2.44 -17.96 17.40
C GLU A 469 -2.22 -16.50 17.79
N LEU A 470 -0.98 -16.01 17.74
CA LEU A 470 -0.65 -14.63 18.01
C LEU A 470 -1.25 -13.65 16.99
N HIS A 471 -1.53 -14.12 15.77
CA HIS A 471 -2.03 -13.24 14.73
C HIS A 471 -3.54 -13.05 14.78
N LEU A 472 -4.27 -14.17 14.92
CA LEU A 472 -5.73 -14.18 14.90
C LEU A 472 -6.22 -15.18 15.92
N PRO A 473 -6.40 -14.78 17.16
CA PRO A 473 -7.02 -15.60 18.18
C PRO A 473 -8.43 -16.07 17.77
N HIS A 474 -8.87 -17.21 18.27
CA HIS A 474 -10.17 -17.79 17.94
C HIS A 474 -11.34 -16.87 18.24
N GLU A 475 -11.23 -16.08 19.28
CA GLU A 475 -12.26 -15.18 19.76
C GLU A 475 -12.42 -13.91 18.91
N TRP A 476 -11.55 -13.68 17.94
CA TRP A 476 -11.60 -12.45 17.14
C TRP A 476 -12.47 -12.64 15.90
N PRO A 477 -13.20 -11.59 15.48
CA PRO A 477 -13.97 -11.65 14.25
C PRO A 477 -13.06 -11.76 13.05
N LEU A 478 -13.59 -12.26 11.98
CA LEU A 478 -12.87 -12.36 10.73
C LEU A 478 -12.55 -10.98 10.23
N ALA A 479 -11.30 -10.85 9.88
CA ALA A 479 -10.85 -9.76 9.08
C ALA A 479 -10.38 -10.26 7.72
N PHE A 480 -10.55 -9.43 6.71
CA PHE A 480 -10.01 -9.68 5.38
C PHE A 480 -8.48 -9.83 5.39
N TYR A 481 -7.84 -9.20 6.37
CA TYR A 481 -6.40 -9.29 6.62
C TYR A 481 -6.09 -9.54 8.09
N GLU A 482 -4.91 -10.11 8.33
CA GLU A 482 -4.35 -10.27 9.66
C GLU A 482 -4.23 -8.91 10.39
N MET A 483 -4.63 -8.85 11.62
CA MET A 483 -4.54 -7.64 12.45
C MET A 483 -3.16 -7.52 13.12
N SER A 484 -2.10 -7.54 12.31
CA SER A 484 -0.71 -7.57 12.79
C SER A 484 -0.31 -6.38 13.66
N PHE A 485 -1.03 -5.27 13.58
CA PHE A 485 -0.82 -4.12 14.47
C PHE A 485 -1.22 -4.40 15.92
N LEU A 486 -1.92 -5.49 16.19
CA LEU A 486 -2.29 -5.94 17.53
C LEU A 486 -1.26 -6.88 18.16
N LEU A 487 -0.23 -7.28 17.43
CA LEU A 487 0.81 -8.20 17.95
C LEU A 487 1.35 -7.81 19.33
N PRO A 488 1.70 -6.53 19.63
CA PRO A 488 2.22 -6.18 20.92
C PRO A 488 1.20 -6.38 22.07
N HIS A 489 -0.08 -6.17 21.80
CA HIS A 489 -1.15 -6.42 22.77
C HIS A 489 -1.32 -7.91 23.08
N PHE A 490 -1.22 -8.77 22.06
CA PHE A 490 -1.25 -10.23 22.23
C PHE A 490 -0.07 -10.73 23.08
N LEU A 491 1.12 -10.19 22.81
CA LEU A 491 2.33 -10.52 23.57
C LEU A 491 2.25 -10.01 25.02
N GLU A 492 1.71 -8.81 25.23
CA GLU A 492 1.51 -8.25 26.58
C GLU A 492 0.49 -9.07 27.38
N GLU A 493 -0.55 -9.56 26.73
CA GLU A 493 -1.57 -10.43 27.34
C GLU A 493 -1.07 -11.86 27.61
N GLY A 494 0.17 -12.20 27.22
CA GLY A 494 0.77 -13.50 27.44
C GLY A 494 0.21 -14.61 26.55
N ARG A 495 -0.29 -14.29 25.36
CA ARG A 495 -0.84 -15.28 24.40
C ARG A 495 0.21 -16.14 23.73
N GLY A 496 1.49 -15.88 23.95
CA GLY A 496 2.59 -16.62 23.40
C GLY A 496 3.84 -15.75 23.22
N ASP A 497 4.80 -16.29 22.50
CA ASP A 497 6.10 -15.67 22.22
C ASP A 497 6.51 -15.90 20.76
N VAL A 498 7.53 -15.17 20.30
CA VAL A 498 8.12 -15.31 18.97
C VAL A 498 9.59 -15.68 19.11
N ASP A 499 10.00 -16.81 18.51
CA ASP A 499 11.40 -17.25 18.60
C ASP A 499 12.30 -16.41 17.67
N VAL A 500 11.88 -16.16 16.42
CA VAL A 500 12.59 -15.31 15.46
C VAL A 500 11.61 -14.39 14.75
N TYR A 501 11.81 -13.09 14.94
CA TYR A 501 10.99 -12.03 14.33
C TYR A 501 11.78 -11.26 13.29
N PHE A 502 11.34 -11.33 12.04
CA PHE A 502 11.91 -10.54 10.95
C PHE A 502 11.07 -9.30 10.67
N THR A 503 11.70 -8.13 10.72
CA THR A 503 11.15 -6.90 10.15
C THR A 503 11.86 -6.56 8.85
N ARG A 504 11.15 -6.62 7.74
CA ARG A 504 11.70 -6.38 6.41
C ARG A 504 11.18 -5.07 5.83
N VAL A 505 12.04 -4.04 5.79
CA VAL A 505 11.66 -2.69 5.33
C VAL A 505 10.36 -2.24 6.00
N TYR A 506 10.24 -2.58 7.27
CA TYR A 506 9.08 -2.34 8.12
C TYR A 506 9.53 -1.78 9.46
N ASN A 507 8.87 -0.74 9.91
CA ASN A 507 9.18 -0.05 11.16
C ASN A 507 7.90 0.01 12.02
N PRO A 508 7.51 -1.12 12.64
CA PRO A 508 6.22 -1.22 13.33
C PRO A 508 6.05 -0.20 14.44
N LEU A 509 7.08 0.06 15.23
CA LEU A 509 7.02 1.03 16.32
C LEU A 509 6.63 2.43 15.86
N TRP A 510 7.07 2.83 14.67
CA TRP A 510 6.84 4.17 14.16
C TRP A 510 5.57 4.30 13.31
N ILE A 511 5.21 3.25 12.55
CA ILE A 511 4.10 3.35 11.60
C ILE A 511 2.79 2.77 12.10
N ASN A 512 2.79 1.86 13.08
CA ASN A 512 1.57 1.31 13.66
C ASN A 512 0.95 2.27 14.69
N PRO A 513 -0.33 2.12 15.01
CA PRO A 513 -0.90 2.78 16.18
C PRO A 513 -0.28 2.23 17.47
N ASP A 514 -0.40 2.99 18.54
CA ASP A 514 -0.01 2.57 19.89
C ASP A 514 1.46 2.11 20.01
N GLY A 515 2.36 3.01 19.58
CA GLY A 515 3.79 2.67 19.44
C GLY A 515 4.51 2.32 20.75
N PHE A 516 4.04 2.77 21.93
CA PHE A 516 4.64 2.37 23.20
C PHE A 516 4.43 0.89 23.51
N MET A 517 3.29 0.31 23.12
CA MET A 517 3.08 -1.13 23.22
C MET A 517 4.06 -1.91 22.32
N TRP A 518 4.34 -1.38 21.12
CA TRP A 518 5.38 -1.92 20.24
C TRP A 518 6.77 -1.84 20.85
N MET A 519 7.10 -0.72 21.50
CA MET A 519 8.40 -0.54 22.14
C MET A 519 8.60 -1.57 23.27
N ARG A 520 7.64 -1.74 24.14
CA ARG A 520 7.66 -2.76 25.21
C ARG A 520 7.85 -4.17 24.65
N ALA A 521 7.10 -4.53 23.62
CA ALA A 521 7.23 -5.85 22.99
C ALA A 521 8.61 -6.08 22.35
N LEU A 522 9.19 -5.05 21.72
CA LEU A 522 10.51 -5.13 21.11
C LEU A 522 11.65 -5.14 22.10
N GLN A 523 11.48 -4.54 23.29
CA GLN A 523 12.47 -4.57 24.36
C GLN A 523 12.52 -5.91 25.10
N ASP A 524 11.40 -6.62 25.17
CA ASP A 524 11.25 -7.85 25.95
C ASP A 524 11.78 -9.08 25.19
N GLU A 525 12.92 -9.59 25.63
CA GLU A 525 13.58 -10.78 25.05
C GLU A 525 12.85 -12.11 25.37
N GLU A 526 11.93 -12.12 26.33
CA GLU A 526 11.09 -13.30 26.59
C GLU A 526 9.93 -13.39 25.59
N LYS A 527 9.38 -12.24 25.16
CA LYS A 527 8.30 -12.12 24.17
C LYS A 527 8.80 -12.30 22.74
N ILE A 528 9.90 -11.62 22.39
CA ILE A 528 10.55 -11.71 21.09
C ILE A 528 12.01 -12.10 21.31
N LYS A 529 12.34 -13.40 21.17
CA LYS A 529 13.65 -13.92 21.55
C LYS A 529 14.79 -13.51 20.64
N CYS A 530 14.49 -13.29 19.36
CA CYS A 530 15.46 -12.82 18.36
C CYS A 530 14.78 -11.92 17.36
N HIS A 531 15.14 -10.65 17.32
CA HIS A 531 14.66 -9.69 16.31
C HIS A 531 15.73 -9.42 15.26
N VAL A 532 15.41 -9.69 14.01
CA VAL A 532 16.27 -9.46 12.83
C VAL A 532 15.66 -8.36 11.98
N ALA A 533 16.31 -7.21 11.92
CA ALA A 533 15.87 -6.07 11.12
C ALA A 533 16.61 -6.00 9.78
N LEU A 534 15.90 -6.20 8.69
CA LEU A 534 16.41 -6.02 7.34
C LEU A 534 16.01 -4.63 6.84
N THR A 535 16.96 -3.71 6.84
CA THR A 535 16.68 -2.31 6.54
C THR A 535 17.89 -1.60 5.92
N PRO A 536 17.67 -0.70 4.94
CA PRO A 536 18.76 0.08 4.37
C PRO A 536 19.24 1.20 5.29
N THR A 537 18.38 1.71 6.17
CA THR A 537 18.65 2.86 7.04
C THR A 537 18.20 2.57 8.47
N TRP A 538 18.79 3.26 9.44
CA TRP A 538 18.32 3.21 10.81
C TRP A 538 16.85 3.63 10.94
N ASN A 539 16.14 2.93 11.80
CA ASN A 539 14.76 3.23 12.15
C ASN A 539 14.48 2.85 13.61
N GLU A 540 13.37 3.33 14.13
CA GLU A 540 13.00 3.21 15.54
C GLU A 540 12.89 1.74 15.99
N SER A 541 12.33 0.86 15.16
CA SER A 541 12.24 -0.58 15.48
C SER A 541 13.58 -1.30 15.40
N ALA A 542 14.41 -0.96 14.40
CA ALA A 542 15.73 -1.57 14.25
C ALA A 542 16.67 -1.25 15.41
N TRP A 543 16.41 -0.17 16.13
CA TRP A 543 17.19 0.21 17.32
C TRP A 543 17.07 -0.81 18.45
N PHE A 544 15.99 -1.58 18.47
CA PHE A 544 15.74 -2.66 19.43
C PHE A 544 16.04 -4.07 18.88
N ALA A 545 16.64 -4.18 17.68
CA ALA A 545 16.92 -5.48 17.09
C ALA A 545 18.19 -6.13 17.62
N ASP A 546 18.28 -7.45 17.50
CA ASP A 546 19.48 -8.23 17.83
C ASP A 546 20.46 -8.27 16.67
N TYR A 547 19.91 -8.28 15.45
CA TYR A 547 20.67 -8.18 14.21
C TYR A 547 20.09 -7.08 13.32
N VAL A 548 20.97 -6.21 12.79
CA VAL A 548 20.59 -5.21 11.81
C VAL A 548 21.40 -5.48 10.54
N LEU A 549 20.66 -5.88 9.50
CA LEU A 549 21.25 -6.35 8.24
C LEU A 549 21.02 -5.32 7.13
N PRO A 550 22.08 -4.90 6.42
CA PRO A 550 22.00 -3.89 5.37
C PRO A 550 21.33 -4.45 4.13
N MET A 551 20.19 -3.86 3.74
CA MET A 551 19.45 -4.22 2.54
C MET A 551 19.51 -3.11 1.49
N GLY A 552 19.36 -3.48 0.22
CA GLY A 552 19.48 -2.57 -0.90
C GLY A 552 18.29 -1.64 -1.07
N HIS A 553 18.56 -0.45 -1.60
CA HIS A 553 17.56 0.47 -2.17
C HIS A 553 17.18 0.08 -3.61
N ALA A 554 16.45 0.95 -4.29
CA ALA A 554 15.90 0.71 -5.63
C ALA A 554 16.92 0.17 -6.65
N GLY A 555 18.12 0.75 -6.68
CA GLY A 555 19.17 0.37 -7.64
C GLY A 555 20.10 -0.74 -7.17
N GLU A 556 19.79 -1.44 -6.09
CA GLU A 556 20.71 -2.38 -5.43
C GLU A 556 20.08 -3.75 -5.17
N ARG A 557 18.87 -4.00 -5.68
CA ARG A 557 18.12 -5.21 -5.41
C ARG A 557 17.31 -5.68 -6.61
N HIS A 558 16.88 -6.93 -6.57
CA HIS A 558 15.90 -7.47 -7.52
C HIS A 558 14.49 -7.48 -6.92
N ASP A 559 13.50 -7.24 -7.73
CA ASP A 559 12.12 -7.74 -7.62
C ASP A 559 11.31 -7.44 -8.89
N LEU A 560 10.10 -7.95 -8.95
CA LEU A 560 9.13 -7.69 -10.01
C LEU A 560 8.01 -6.82 -9.45
N MET A 561 7.57 -5.87 -10.28
CA MET A 561 6.52 -4.93 -9.89
C MET A 561 5.64 -4.58 -11.08
N SER A 562 4.34 -4.49 -10.81
CA SER A 562 3.38 -3.84 -11.70
C SER A 562 2.32 -3.12 -10.89
N GLN A 563 1.65 -2.13 -11.48
CA GLN A 563 0.67 -1.32 -10.74
C GLN A 563 -0.50 -0.94 -11.64
N GLU A 564 -1.66 -0.69 -11.02
CA GLU A 564 -2.79 -0.13 -11.74
C GLU A 564 -2.45 1.26 -12.27
N THR A 565 -2.44 1.41 -13.57
CA THR A 565 -2.15 2.68 -14.24
C THR A 565 -3.04 2.95 -15.44
N HIS A 566 -3.54 1.91 -16.05
CA HIS A 566 -4.42 1.91 -17.23
C HIS A 566 -4.93 0.48 -17.46
N SER A 567 -5.69 0.22 -18.50
CA SER A 567 -6.25 -1.11 -18.80
C SER A 567 -5.22 -2.19 -19.17
N GLY A 568 -4.05 -1.81 -19.69
CA GLY A 568 -3.01 -2.74 -20.10
C GLY A 568 -2.39 -3.56 -18.99
N GLN A 569 -1.82 -4.70 -19.34
CA GLN A 569 -1.05 -5.56 -18.42
C GLN A 569 0.44 -5.42 -18.73
N TRP A 570 1.24 -5.24 -17.71
CA TRP A 570 2.68 -5.05 -17.83
C TRP A 570 3.41 -5.51 -16.58
N ILE A 571 4.71 -5.75 -16.71
CA ILE A 571 5.61 -6.09 -15.61
C ILE A 571 6.89 -5.28 -15.73
N ALA A 572 7.42 -4.85 -14.59
CA ALA A 572 8.69 -4.15 -14.51
C ALA A 572 9.67 -4.89 -13.58
N PHE A 573 10.94 -4.85 -13.93
CA PHE A 573 12.01 -5.55 -13.26
C PHE A 573 12.94 -4.56 -12.56
N ARG A 574 12.95 -4.60 -11.22
CA ARG A 574 13.96 -3.92 -10.43
C ARG A 574 15.21 -4.76 -10.44
N GLN A 575 16.37 -4.12 -10.61
CA GLN A 575 17.66 -4.80 -10.70
C GLN A 575 18.78 -3.96 -10.08
N PRO A 576 19.84 -4.59 -9.55
CA PRO A 576 20.99 -3.91 -8.98
C PRO A 576 21.85 -3.29 -10.08
N VAL A 577 21.81 -1.95 -10.19
CA VAL A 577 22.33 -1.24 -11.35
C VAL A 577 23.87 -1.25 -11.42
N GLN A 578 24.55 -1.22 -10.28
CA GLN A 578 26.02 -1.27 -10.22
C GLN A 578 26.54 -2.64 -10.65
N ARG A 579 25.87 -3.74 -10.19
CA ARG A 579 26.19 -5.09 -10.66
C ARG A 579 26.01 -5.22 -12.17
N VAL A 580 24.85 -4.82 -12.69
CA VAL A 580 24.57 -4.90 -14.12
C VAL A 580 25.55 -4.07 -14.94
N ALA A 581 25.93 -2.87 -14.48
CA ALA A 581 26.94 -2.07 -15.14
C ALA A 581 28.32 -2.75 -15.13
N ALA A 582 28.71 -3.34 -14.00
CA ALA A 582 29.96 -4.08 -13.86
C ALA A 582 30.00 -5.28 -14.83
N GLU A 583 28.93 -6.05 -14.90
CA GLU A 583 28.81 -7.20 -15.82
C GLU A 583 28.87 -6.76 -17.30
N ARG A 584 28.20 -5.65 -17.67
CA ARG A 584 28.32 -5.07 -19.02
C ARG A 584 29.74 -4.57 -19.36
N LEU A 585 30.51 -4.23 -18.34
CA LEU A 585 31.95 -3.88 -18.49
C LEU A 585 32.86 -5.10 -18.44
N GLY A 586 32.29 -6.32 -18.42
CA GLY A 586 33.02 -7.59 -18.47
C GLY A 586 33.54 -8.09 -17.11
N ARG A 587 33.08 -7.53 -16.00
CA ARG A 587 33.39 -8.05 -14.65
C ARG A 587 32.50 -9.24 -14.32
N LYS A 588 33.06 -10.26 -13.70
CA LYS A 588 32.27 -11.35 -13.12
C LYS A 588 31.88 -10.96 -11.70
N VAL A 589 30.60 -11.03 -11.38
CA VAL A 589 30.03 -10.73 -10.05
C VAL A 589 29.25 -11.97 -9.59
N GLU A 590 29.58 -12.48 -8.41
CA GLU A 590 28.89 -13.62 -7.82
C GLU A 590 27.71 -13.13 -6.97
N PHE A 591 28.00 -12.20 -6.04
CA PHE A 591 27.00 -11.60 -5.18
C PHE A 591 26.93 -10.07 -5.33
N THR A 592 25.76 -9.51 -5.19
CA THR A 592 25.54 -8.08 -5.35
C THR A 592 26.30 -7.21 -4.35
N TYR A 593 26.63 -7.71 -3.17
CA TYR A 593 27.42 -6.95 -2.20
C TYR A 593 28.87 -6.64 -2.70
N GLU A 594 29.36 -7.34 -3.71
CA GLU A 594 30.67 -7.06 -4.32
C GLU A 594 30.69 -5.73 -5.10
N THR A 595 29.53 -5.21 -5.47
CA THR A 595 29.38 -3.99 -6.28
C THR A 595 28.58 -2.90 -5.60
N ASN A 596 27.72 -3.26 -4.65
CA ASN A 596 26.95 -2.31 -3.86
C ASN A 596 27.85 -1.57 -2.84
N PRO A 597 27.44 -0.40 -2.34
CA PRO A 597 28.18 0.29 -1.28
C PRO A 597 28.35 -0.60 -0.02
N GLY A 598 29.53 -0.61 0.56
CA GLY A 598 29.83 -1.45 1.71
C GLY A 598 29.67 -2.95 1.41
N GLU A 599 28.92 -3.63 2.26
CA GLU A 599 28.53 -5.04 2.08
C GLU A 599 26.98 -5.17 1.97
N VAL A 600 26.33 -4.17 1.37
CA VAL A 600 24.87 -4.18 1.17
C VAL A 600 24.49 -5.31 0.22
N TRP A 601 23.69 -6.24 0.72
CA TRP A 601 23.29 -7.43 -0.02
C TRP A 601 21.94 -7.26 -0.72
N GLU A 602 21.81 -7.90 -1.85
CA GLU A 602 20.53 -8.08 -2.51
C GLU A 602 19.68 -9.07 -1.70
N GLU A 603 18.43 -8.74 -1.52
CA GLU A 603 17.59 -9.41 -0.54
C GLU A 603 17.29 -10.86 -0.89
N ASN A 604 17.02 -11.16 -2.16
CA ASN A 604 16.69 -12.52 -2.58
C ASN A 604 17.92 -13.44 -2.55
N GLU A 605 19.12 -12.91 -2.82
CA GLU A 605 20.37 -13.65 -2.60
C GLU A 605 20.52 -14.03 -1.11
N PHE A 606 20.26 -13.09 -0.21
CA PHE A 606 20.30 -13.32 1.22
C PHE A 606 19.29 -14.39 1.65
N TRP A 607 18.04 -14.35 1.18
CA TRP A 607 17.04 -15.33 1.55
C TRP A 607 17.36 -16.74 1.06
N ILE A 608 17.96 -16.87 -0.14
CA ILE A 608 18.44 -18.17 -0.64
C ILE A 608 19.50 -18.73 0.32
N GLN A 609 20.50 -17.92 0.65
CA GLN A 609 21.60 -18.35 1.51
C GLN A 609 21.14 -18.63 2.95
N LEU A 610 20.25 -17.82 3.51
CA LEU A 610 19.68 -18.05 4.83
C LEU A 610 18.83 -19.34 4.87
N SER A 611 18.06 -19.61 3.83
CA SER A 611 17.27 -20.86 3.74
C SER A 611 18.16 -22.10 3.69
N ALA A 612 19.29 -22.00 2.98
CA ALA A 612 20.30 -23.05 2.97
C ALA A 612 21.01 -23.22 4.32
N ALA A 613 21.28 -22.12 5.03
CA ALA A 613 21.89 -22.15 6.36
C ALA A 613 20.94 -22.69 7.44
N MET A 614 19.65 -22.42 7.30
CA MET A 614 18.60 -22.98 8.16
C MET A 614 18.49 -24.51 8.05
N ASP A 615 18.70 -25.05 6.85
CA ASP A 615 18.54 -26.47 6.54
C ASP A 615 19.75 -27.03 5.78
N PRO A 616 20.94 -27.05 6.40
CA PRO A 616 22.19 -27.37 5.71
C PRO A 616 22.25 -28.80 5.19
N ASP A 617 21.65 -29.76 5.89
CA ASP A 617 21.59 -31.16 5.53
C ASP A 617 20.30 -31.59 4.77
N GLY A 618 19.34 -30.66 4.59
CA GLY A 618 18.07 -30.92 3.93
C GLY A 618 17.05 -31.68 4.80
N SER A 619 17.30 -31.87 6.08
CA SER A 619 16.44 -32.68 6.97
C SER A 619 15.10 -31.99 7.30
N LEU A 620 15.01 -30.66 7.22
CA LEU A 620 13.78 -29.89 7.38
C LEU A 620 12.93 -29.82 6.11
N GLY A 621 13.47 -30.25 4.97
CA GLY A 621 12.80 -30.15 3.67
C GLY A 621 12.77 -28.72 3.08
N VAL A 622 13.56 -27.80 3.63
CA VAL A 622 13.62 -26.39 3.17
C VAL A 622 14.51 -26.27 1.95
N LYS A 623 15.74 -26.80 2.05
CA LYS A 623 16.78 -26.66 1.04
C LYS A 623 16.34 -27.11 -0.36
N GLN A 624 15.52 -28.18 -0.45
CA GLN A 624 15.04 -28.72 -1.73
C GLN A 624 14.31 -27.68 -2.59
N HIS A 625 13.66 -26.70 -1.98
CA HIS A 625 12.93 -25.64 -2.69
C HIS A 625 13.83 -24.54 -3.24
N PHE A 626 15.12 -24.58 -2.94
CA PHE A 626 16.13 -23.64 -3.41
C PHE A 626 17.20 -24.30 -4.28
N MET A 627 16.88 -25.42 -4.91
CA MET A 627 17.79 -26.08 -5.86
C MET A 627 17.67 -25.49 -7.25
N SER A 628 18.78 -25.38 -7.96
CA SER A 628 18.80 -24.84 -9.34
C SER A 628 18.06 -25.77 -10.31
N PRO A 629 17.15 -25.23 -11.17
CA PRO A 629 16.56 -25.98 -12.26
C PRO A 629 17.50 -26.14 -13.46
N TYR A 630 18.66 -25.49 -13.46
CA TYR A 630 19.63 -25.47 -14.55
C TYR A 630 20.93 -26.19 -14.21
N ARG A 631 21.24 -26.36 -12.91
CA ARG A 631 22.49 -26.97 -12.42
C ARG A 631 22.17 -28.02 -11.37
N GLU A 632 22.33 -29.26 -11.72
CA GLU A 632 21.99 -30.40 -10.84
C GLU A 632 22.82 -30.36 -9.53
N GLY A 633 22.15 -30.46 -8.40
CA GLY A 633 22.79 -30.53 -7.08
C GLY A 633 23.29 -29.21 -6.51
N GLU A 634 23.11 -28.11 -7.23
CA GLU A 634 23.53 -26.79 -6.78
C GLU A 634 22.33 -25.93 -6.30
N ILE A 635 22.61 -24.99 -5.40
CA ILE A 635 21.62 -24.00 -4.96
C ILE A 635 21.35 -23.02 -6.10
N ILE A 636 20.08 -22.64 -6.26
CA ILE A 636 19.63 -21.68 -7.26
C ILE A 636 20.28 -20.31 -7.04
N THR A 637 20.70 -19.65 -8.10
CA THR A 637 21.07 -18.24 -8.05
C THR A 637 19.84 -17.36 -8.27
N VAL A 638 19.93 -16.10 -7.84
CA VAL A 638 18.86 -15.14 -8.09
C VAL A 638 18.61 -14.91 -9.59
N ASP A 639 19.66 -14.96 -10.38
CA ASP A 639 19.56 -14.83 -11.85
C ASP A 639 18.83 -16.01 -12.48
N GLU A 640 19.08 -17.24 -12.04
CA GLU A 640 18.38 -18.44 -12.50
C GLU A 640 16.88 -18.39 -12.13
N TYR A 641 16.56 -17.83 -10.95
CA TYR A 641 15.17 -17.65 -10.52
C TYR A 641 14.39 -16.74 -11.48
N TYR A 642 14.96 -15.57 -11.81
CA TYR A 642 14.32 -14.64 -12.75
C TYR A 642 14.40 -15.12 -14.19
N GLN A 643 15.47 -15.80 -14.58
CA GLN A 643 15.57 -16.44 -15.90
C GLN A 643 14.38 -17.40 -16.10
N TRP A 644 14.14 -18.27 -15.13
CA TRP A 644 13.02 -19.21 -15.22
C TRP A 644 11.67 -18.51 -15.36
N ILE A 645 11.41 -17.49 -14.54
CA ILE A 645 10.17 -16.70 -14.61
C ILE A 645 9.97 -16.10 -16.00
N PHE A 646 10.99 -15.47 -16.54
CA PHE A 646 10.90 -14.78 -17.82
C PHE A 646 10.82 -15.72 -19.02
N GLU A 647 11.39 -16.90 -18.91
CA GLU A 647 11.32 -17.94 -19.95
C GLU A 647 9.95 -18.68 -19.95
N ASN A 648 9.35 -18.88 -18.77
CA ASN A 648 8.24 -19.83 -18.63
C ASN A 648 6.90 -19.18 -18.24
N SER A 649 6.89 -17.93 -17.77
CA SER A 649 5.73 -17.39 -17.07
C SER A 649 5.29 -16.01 -17.56
N VAL A 650 6.00 -15.38 -18.49
CA VAL A 650 5.64 -14.07 -19.06
C VAL A 650 5.30 -14.24 -20.56
N PRO A 651 3.99 -14.29 -20.90
CA PRO A 651 3.55 -14.52 -22.30
C PRO A 651 4.08 -13.47 -23.25
N GLY A 652 4.60 -13.90 -24.40
CA GLY A 652 5.13 -13.04 -25.46
C GLY A 652 6.54 -12.49 -25.21
N LEU A 653 7.07 -12.57 -23.98
CA LEU A 653 8.42 -12.08 -23.69
C LEU A 653 9.51 -12.92 -24.38
N PRO A 654 9.48 -14.26 -24.37
CA PRO A 654 10.49 -15.05 -25.07
C PRO A 654 10.57 -14.75 -26.58
N GLU A 655 9.43 -14.60 -27.24
CA GLU A 655 9.34 -14.31 -28.68
C GLU A 655 9.90 -12.91 -28.99
N VAL A 656 9.53 -11.90 -28.18
CA VAL A 656 10.00 -10.52 -28.38
C VAL A 656 11.50 -10.42 -28.11
N ALA A 657 12.00 -11.07 -27.06
CA ALA A 657 13.43 -11.11 -26.78
C ALA A 657 14.22 -11.77 -27.91
N ALA A 658 13.76 -12.94 -28.41
CA ALA A 658 14.38 -13.65 -29.53
C ALA A 658 14.40 -12.81 -30.82
N ALA A 659 13.39 -12.01 -31.09
CA ALA A 659 13.36 -11.09 -32.23
C ALA A 659 14.45 -10.00 -32.17
N GLU A 660 14.92 -9.67 -30.97
CA GLU A 660 16.08 -8.77 -30.76
C GLU A 660 17.42 -9.53 -30.60
N GLY A 661 17.43 -10.85 -30.74
CA GLY A 661 18.61 -11.69 -30.53
C GLY A 661 19.03 -11.81 -29.08
N LEU A 662 18.09 -11.62 -28.13
CA LEU A 662 18.32 -11.64 -26.69
C LEU A 662 17.62 -12.82 -26.04
N LYS A 663 18.12 -13.26 -24.87
CA LYS A 663 17.37 -14.11 -23.97
C LYS A 663 16.35 -13.28 -23.16
N PRO A 664 15.26 -13.87 -22.63
CA PRO A 664 14.27 -13.12 -21.86
C PRO A 664 14.85 -12.33 -20.68
N LEU A 665 15.76 -12.88 -19.89
CA LEU A 665 16.43 -12.15 -18.81
C LEU A 665 17.29 -11.00 -19.34
N GLU A 666 18.01 -11.18 -20.45
CA GLU A 666 18.81 -10.13 -21.07
C GLU A 666 17.94 -8.98 -21.57
N TYR A 667 16.77 -9.30 -22.16
CA TYR A 667 15.78 -8.30 -22.55
C TYR A 667 15.31 -7.48 -21.32
N MET A 668 14.94 -8.16 -20.22
CA MET A 668 14.51 -7.49 -19.01
C MET A 668 15.64 -6.69 -18.34
N ARG A 669 16.88 -7.16 -18.40
CA ARG A 669 18.05 -6.39 -17.96
C ARG A 669 18.31 -5.15 -18.82
N LYS A 670 17.98 -5.22 -20.11
CA LYS A 670 18.14 -4.09 -21.04
C LYS A 670 17.08 -3.02 -20.86
N TYR A 671 15.81 -3.39 -20.67
CA TYR A 671 14.68 -2.46 -20.66
C TYR A 671 14.01 -2.30 -19.29
N ALA A 672 14.15 -3.27 -18.39
CA ALA A 672 13.55 -3.37 -17.07
C ALA A 672 12.01 -3.27 -17.07
N ALA A 673 11.36 -3.48 -18.20
CA ALA A 673 9.92 -3.49 -18.31
C ALA A 673 9.47 -4.21 -19.58
N PHE A 674 8.29 -4.85 -19.50
CA PHE A 674 7.63 -5.51 -20.63
C PHE A 674 6.12 -5.32 -20.56
N GLU A 675 5.50 -4.97 -21.66
CA GLU A 675 4.05 -4.85 -21.81
C GLU A 675 3.48 -6.17 -22.33
N VAL A 676 2.78 -6.92 -21.44
CA VAL A 676 2.19 -8.23 -21.77
C VAL A 676 0.97 -8.06 -22.68
N THR A 677 0.10 -7.10 -22.34
CA THR A 677 -1.11 -6.78 -23.10
C THR A 677 -1.33 -5.28 -23.07
N LYS A 678 -1.43 -4.67 -24.24
CA LYS A 678 -1.57 -3.21 -24.37
C LYS A 678 -2.88 -2.67 -23.81
N ASP A 679 -3.99 -3.33 -24.19
CA ASP A 679 -5.34 -2.96 -23.76
C ASP A 679 -6.09 -4.23 -23.35
N ASN A 680 -6.81 -4.17 -22.23
CA ASN A 680 -7.60 -5.27 -21.70
C ASN A 680 -8.96 -4.73 -21.23
N TYR A 681 -9.80 -4.39 -22.22
CA TYR A 681 -11.15 -3.91 -21.95
C TYR A 681 -12.15 -5.06 -21.88
N VAL A 682 -13.17 -4.89 -21.08
CA VAL A 682 -14.31 -5.80 -20.86
C VAL A 682 -13.93 -7.29 -20.83
N PRO A 683 -12.93 -7.71 -20.02
CA PRO A 683 -12.43 -9.08 -20.02
C PRO A 683 -13.50 -10.11 -19.63
N TYR A 684 -14.54 -9.71 -18.92
CA TYR A 684 -15.67 -10.54 -18.54
C TYR A 684 -16.55 -10.96 -19.74
N GLU A 685 -16.57 -10.19 -20.83
CA GLU A 685 -17.25 -10.53 -22.09
C GLU A 685 -16.52 -11.57 -22.94
N LYS A 686 -15.30 -11.94 -22.56
CA LYS A 686 -14.52 -12.93 -23.30
C LYS A 686 -15.25 -14.28 -23.34
N GLY A 687 -15.42 -14.83 -24.54
CA GLY A 687 -15.99 -16.16 -24.73
C GLY A 687 -15.14 -17.26 -24.08
N VAL A 688 -15.78 -18.25 -23.47
CA VAL A 688 -15.15 -19.44 -22.90
C VAL A 688 -15.73 -20.69 -23.53
N SER A 689 -14.96 -21.80 -23.53
CA SER A 689 -15.46 -23.05 -24.04
C SER A 689 -16.46 -23.69 -23.06
N ALA A 690 -17.69 -23.88 -23.50
CA ALA A 690 -18.72 -24.61 -22.75
C ALA A 690 -18.58 -26.15 -22.87
N GLY A 691 -17.65 -26.65 -23.70
CA GLY A 691 -17.51 -28.08 -23.96
C GLY A 691 -17.21 -28.90 -22.70
N GLY A 692 -18.11 -29.81 -22.35
CA GLY A 692 -18.01 -30.65 -21.15
C GLY A 692 -18.39 -29.98 -19.84
N ALA A 693 -18.80 -28.70 -19.85
CA ALA A 693 -19.35 -28.02 -18.70
C ALA A 693 -20.85 -28.28 -18.54
N LYS A 694 -21.33 -28.31 -17.30
CA LYS A 694 -22.76 -28.29 -16.97
C LYS A 694 -23.15 -26.90 -16.54
N THR A 695 -24.33 -26.47 -17.00
CA THR A 695 -24.92 -25.20 -16.55
C THR A 695 -25.78 -25.47 -15.31
N ASP A 696 -25.63 -24.71 -14.27
CA ASP A 696 -26.51 -24.76 -13.09
C ASP A 696 -27.70 -23.80 -13.22
N ASP A 697 -28.52 -23.72 -12.18
CA ASP A 697 -29.71 -22.88 -12.08
C ASP A 697 -29.42 -21.38 -12.03
N GLN A 698 -28.16 -20.97 -11.74
CA GLN A 698 -27.69 -19.60 -11.78
C GLN A 698 -26.99 -19.24 -13.11
N GLY A 699 -26.99 -20.17 -14.06
CA GLY A 699 -26.31 -19.97 -15.35
C GLY A 699 -24.80 -20.18 -15.33
N ARG A 700 -24.21 -20.66 -14.18
CA ARG A 700 -22.76 -20.88 -14.09
C ARG A 700 -22.36 -22.14 -14.83
N LEU A 701 -21.23 -22.07 -15.51
CA LEU A 701 -20.63 -23.20 -16.23
C LEU A 701 -19.67 -23.93 -15.29
N ILE A 702 -20.01 -25.16 -14.92
CA ILE A 702 -19.23 -26.00 -14.01
C ILE A 702 -18.56 -27.10 -14.79
N LYS A 703 -17.24 -27.18 -14.73
CA LYS A 703 -16.42 -28.21 -15.34
C LYS A 703 -15.43 -28.73 -14.31
N ASP A 704 -15.37 -30.06 -14.13
CA ASP A 704 -14.46 -30.72 -13.20
C ASP A 704 -14.54 -30.17 -11.76
N GLY A 705 -15.76 -29.79 -11.34
CA GLY A 705 -16.01 -29.18 -10.02
C GLY A 705 -15.66 -27.69 -9.89
N ALA A 706 -15.11 -27.06 -10.94
CA ALA A 706 -14.76 -25.65 -10.95
C ALA A 706 -15.73 -24.83 -11.81
N VAL A 707 -16.07 -23.62 -11.36
CA VAL A 707 -16.86 -22.68 -12.15
C VAL A 707 -15.93 -22.00 -13.17
N VAL A 708 -16.13 -22.29 -14.46
CA VAL A 708 -15.27 -21.83 -15.57
C VAL A 708 -15.84 -20.65 -16.34
N GLY A 709 -17.11 -20.30 -16.12
CA GLY A 709 -17.76 -19.17 -16.79
C GLY A 709 -19.24 -19.07 -16.40
N VAL A 710 -19.98 -18.29 -17.16
CA VAL A 710 -21.41 -18.04 -16.98
C VAL A 710 -22.10 -17.88 -18.33
N MET A 711 -23.36 -18.30 -18.43
CA MET A 711 -24.20 -18.07 -19.58
C MET A 711 -24.82 -16.67 -19.53
N ILE A 712 -24.60 -15.86 -20.52
CA ILE A 712 -25.16 -14.51 -20.68
C ILE A 712 -25.80 -14.42 -22.07
N ASP A 713 -27.08 -14.17 -22.12
CA ASP A 713 -27.87 -14.07 -23.37
C ASP A 713 -27.61 -15.26 -24.33
N GLY A 714 -27.48 -16.46 -23.78
CA GLY A 714 -27.24 -17.70 -24.57
C GLY A 714 -25.78 -17.94 -24.97
N GLU A 715 -24.85 -17.08 -24.57
CA GLU A 715 -23.41 -17.23 -24.84
C GLU A 715 -22.61 -17.54 -23.59
N ALA A 716 -21.61 -18.42 -23.73
CA ALA A 716 -20.69 -18.74 -22.64
C ALA A 716 -19.60 -17.69 -22.51
N LYS A 717 -19.61 -16.96 -21.40
CA LYS A 717 -18.70 -15.84 -21.10
C LYS A 717 -17.81 -16.17 -19.90
N ALA A 718 -16.67 -15.49 -19.80
CA ALA A 718 -15.75 -15.63 -18.67
C ALA A 718 -16.36 -15.17 -17.34
N GLY A 719 -17.07 -14.05 -17.37
CA GLY A 719 -17.65 -13.41 -16.18
C GLY A 719 -16.60 -12.85 -15.23
N PHE A 720 -17.07 -12.47 -14.06
CA PHE A 720 -16.25 -11.96 -12.96
C PHE A 720 -15.71 -13.10 -12.08
N THR A 721 -14.77 -12.79 -11.20
CA THR A 721 -14.17 -13.80 -10.27
C THR A 721 -14.98 -13.98 -8.98
N THR A 722 -16.24 -13.60 -9.00
CA THR A 722 -17.22 -13.77 -7.94
C THR A 722 -17.82 -15.19 -7.94
N PRO A 723 -18.47 -15.62 -6.86
CA PRO A 723 -19.24 -16.86 -6.85
C PRO A 723 -20.32 -16.96 -7.94
N SER A 724 -21.03 -15.86 -8.20
CA SER A 724 -22.07 -15.77 -9.24
C SER A 724 -21.52 -15.59 -10.67
N ARG A 725 -20.24 -15.33 -10.81
CA ARG A 725 -19.60 -14.86 -12.07
C ARG A 725 -20.13 -13.53 -12.59
N LYS A 726 -20.91 -12.82 -11.79
CA LYS A 726 -21.44 -11.48 -12.05
C LYS A 726 -20.93 -10.48 -11.02
N MET A 727 -21.20 -9.21 -11.24
CA MET A 727 -21.04 -8.19 -10.19
C MET A 727 -22.08 -8.45 -9.10
N GLU A 728 -21.64 -8.52 -7.83
CA GLU A 728 -22.53 -8.88 -6.71
C GLU A 728 -23.10 -7.63 -6.03
N PHE A 729 -24.23 -7.15 -6.51
CA PHE A 729 -25.00 -6.10 -5.87
C PHE A 729 -25.44 -6.56 -4.46
N TYR A 730 -26.10 -7.71 -4.37
CA TYR A 730 -26.27 -8.44 -3.14
C TYR A 730 -25.07 -9.34 -2.89
N SER A 731 -24.50 -9.28 -1.69
CA SER A 731 -23.33 -10.10 -1.35
C SER A 731 -23.71 -11.33 -0.54
N PRO A 732 -23.81 -12.52 -1.15
CA PRO A 732 -24.03 -13.76 -0.43
C PRO A 732 -22.88 -14.05 0.54
N THR A 733 -21.66 -13.63 0.20
CA THR A 733 -20.47 -13.73 1.07
C THR A 733 -20.69 -13.06 2.41
N MET A 734 -21.26 -11.87 2.44
CA MET A 734 -21.54 -11.16 3.70
C MET A 734 -22.62 -11.87 4.53
N LYS A 735 -23.66 -12.41 3.89
CA LYS A 735 -24.68 -13.23 4.55
C LYS A 735 -24.06 -14.49 5.18
N ASP A 736 -23.23 -15.21 4.42
CA ASP A 736 -22.55 -16.44 4.87
C ASP A 736 -21.62 -16.17 6.06
N TRP A 737 -21.09 -14.96 6.16
CA TRP A 737 -20.27 -14.53 7.28
C TRP A 737 -21.07 -14.10 8.51
N GLY A 738 -22.40 -14.10 8.43
CA GLY A 738 -23.28 -13.72 9.52
C GLY A 738 -23.60 -12.23 9.60
N TRP A 739 -23.47 -11.52 8.48
CA TRP A 739 -23.92 -10.14 8.29
C TRP A 739 -25.06 -10.11 7.25
N PRO A 740 -26.28 -10.57 7.60
CA PRO A 740 -27.38 -10.70 6.62
C PRO A 740 -28.08 -9.36 6.32
N GLU A 741 -27.89 -8.34 7.15
CA GLU A 741 -28.65 -7.10 7.04
C GLU A 741 -28.25 -6.30 5.80
N LYS A 742 -29.17 -5.44 5.33
CA LYS A 742 -29.00 -4.63 4.12
C LYS A 742 -27.75 -3.74 4.14
N GLU A 743 -27.40 -3.21 5.32
CA GLU A 743 -26.22 -2.34 5.52
C GLU A 743 -24.90 -3.05 5.23
N TYR A 744 -24.89 -4.38 5.24
CA TYR A 744 -23.71 -5.19 4.96
C TYR A 744 -23.81 -5.93 3.62
N THR A 745 -24.98 -6.43 3.27
CA THR A 745 -25.18 -7.21 2.05
C THR A 745 -25.30 -6.35 0.79
N LEU A 746 -25.72 -5.09 0.92
CA LEU A 746 -25.87 -4.14 -0.19
C LEU A 746 -24.82 -3.03 -0.14
N PRO A 747 -24.61 -2.28 -1.24
CA PRO A 747 -23.98 -0.97 -1.17
C PRO A 747 -24.82 -0.04 -0.32
N TRP A 748 -24.39 0.26 0.89
CA TRP A 748 -25.17 1.00 1.87
C TRP A 748 -24.27 1.93 2.71
N THR A 749 -24.87 2.64 3.65
CA THR A 749 -24.13 3.48 4.59
C THR A 749 -24.01 2.81 5.94
N LEU A 750 -22.82 2.92 6.52
CA LEU A 750 -22.54 2.58 7.91
C LEU A 750 -22.12 3.86 8.63
N LYS A 751 -22.79 4.18 9.73
CA LYS A 751 -22.47 5.39 10.48
C LYS A 751 -21.06 5.29 11.06
N SER A 752 -20.18 6.18 10.62
CA SER A 752 -18.78 6.23 11.06
C SER A 752 -18.70 6.61 12.55
N HIS A 753 -17.68 6.07 13.24
CA HIS A 753 -17.34 6.49 14.61
C HIS A 753 -16.97 7.99 14.72
N VAL A 754 -16.59 8.62 13.63
CA VAL A 754 -16.32 10.06 13.54
C VAL A 754 -17.41 10.83 12.80
N HIS A 755 -18.60 10.24 12.66
CA HIS A 755 -19.78 10.94 12.13
C HIS A 755 -20.00 12.26 12.87
N PRO A 756 -20.55 13.30 12.23
CA PRO A 756 -20.81 14.59 12.89
C PRO A 756 -21.53 14.47 14.23
N ASP A 757 -22.48 13.55 14.35
CA ASP A 757 -23.24 13.29 15.57
C ASP A 757 -22.38 12.75 16.73
N ASN A 758 -21.24 12.17 16.43
CA ASN A 758 -20.32 11.59 17.42
C ASN A 758 -19.21 12.57 17.85
N ILE A 759 -19.20 13.81 17.31
CA ILE A 759 -18.20 14.85 17.62
C ILE A 759 -18.90 16.05 18.27
N ASP A 760 -18.75 16.21 19.56
CA ASP A 760 -19.33 17.34 20.31
C ASP A 760 -18.40 18.56 20.28
N ARG A 761 -18.56 19.37 19.23
CA ARG A 761 -17.76 20.62 19.07
C ARG A 761 -17.98 21.61 20.22
N ALA A 762 -19.09 21.56 20.93
CA ALA A 762 -19.34 22.44 22.07
C ALA A 762 -18.48 22.08 23.28
N LYS A 763 -18.14 20.80 23.43
CA LYS A 763 -17.16 20.31 24.43
C LYS A 763 -15.70 20.50 24.00
N GLY A 764 -15.43 21.01 22.81
CA GLY A 764 -14.06 21.19 22.29
C GLY A 764 -13.54 19.99 21.50
N GLU A 765 -14.39 19.02 21.24
CA GLU A 765 -14.02 17.87 20.41
C GLU A 765 -13.83 18.26 18.95
N MET A 766 -12.90 17.61 18.28
CA MET A 766 -12.63 17.76 16.86
C MET A 766 -12.35 16.39 16.21
N LEU A 767 -12.52 16.33 14.91
CA LEU A 767 -12.08 15.17 14.15
C LEU A 767 -10.59 15.33 13.83
N LEU A 768 -9.76 14.37 14.24
CA LEU A 768 -8.35 14.26 13.85
C LEU A 768 -8.22 13.37 12.63
N LEU A 769 -7.72 13.94 11.53
CA LEU A 769 -7.30 13.23 10.32
C LEU A 769 -5.76 13.12 10.36
N PRO A 770 -5.20 11.99 10.86
CA PRO A 770 -3.79 11.91 11.22
C PRO A 770 -2.90 11.42 10.09
N ASN A 771 -3.44 11.06 8.95
CA ASN A 771 -2.75 10.21 7.98
C ASN A 771 -2.70 10.75 6.55
N PHE A 772 -2.88 12.04 6.33
CA PHE A 772 -2.62 12.55 5.00
C PHE A 772 -1.14 12.46 4.66
N ARG A 773 -0.84 12.28 3.38
CA ARG A 773 0.54 12.08 2.94
C ARG A 773 1.13 13.34 2.35
N LEU A 774 2.38 13.59 2.71
CA LEU A 774 3.18 14.59 2.06
C LEU A 774 3.62 14.10 0.68
N PRO A 775 3.55 14.91 -0.37
CA PRO A 775 3.94 14.50 -1.73
C PRO A 775 5.40 14.03 -1.84
N THR A 776 6.25 14.55 -0.98
CA THR A 776 7.70 14.32 -0.99
C THR A 776 8.13 13.09 -0.18
N LEU A 777 7.33 12.62 0.77
CA LEU A 777 7.76 11.59 1.71
C LEU A 777 6.84 10.36 1.69
N ILE A 778 7.38 9.22 2.05
CA ILE A 778 6.68 7.96 2.24
C ILE A 778 7.31 7.15 3.36
N HIS A 779 6.71 7.18 4.54
CA HIS A 779 7.15 6.42 5.70
C HIS A 779 8.69 6.44 5.86
N THR A 780 9.28 5.36 6.35
CA THR A 780 10.73 5.22 6.45
C THR A 780 11.46 5.06 5.12
N ARG A 781 10.75 4.73 4.02
CA ARG A 781 11.38 4.49 2.71
C ARG A 781 12.03 5.71 2.09
N SER A 782 11.48 6.88 2.31
CA SER A 782 12.06 8.15 1.84
C SER A 782 12.68 8.96 2.97
N ALA A 783 12.79 8.36 4.16
CA ALA A 783 13.57 8.93 5.25
C ALA A 783 15.03 9.11 4.83
N ASN A 784 15.70 10.08 5.39
CA ASN A 784 17.08 10.43 5.12
C ASN A 784 17.39 10.90 3.67
N ALA A 785 16.37 11.08 2.84
CA ALA A 785 16.53 11.71 1.53
C ALA A 785 16.54 13.24 1.67
N LYS A 786 17.72 13.83 1.78
CA LYS A 786 17.89 15.24 2.09
C LYS A 786 17.11 16.19 1.20
N TRP A 787 17.14 15.97 -0.12
CA TRP A 787 16.38 16.80 -1.07
C TRP A 787 14.86 16.80 -0.79
N LEU A 788 14.33 15.69 -0.28
CA LEU A 788 12.90 15.62 0.07
C LEU A 788 12.59 16.39 1.34
N TYR A 789 13.48 16.37 2.32
CA TYR A 789 13.36 17.16 3.55
C TYR A 789 13.52 18.65 3.28
N GLU A 790 14.36 19.06 2.33
CA GLU A 790 14.46 20.45 1.88
C GLU A 790 13.12 20.99 1.35
N LEU A 791 12.34 20.11 0.70
CA LEU A 791 11.00 20.47 0.21
C LEU A 791 9.96 20.52 1.35
N SER A 792 10.03 19.57 2.29
CA SER A 792 9.07 19.48 3.39
C SER A 792 9.62 18.65 4.55
N HIS A 793 9.88 19.25 5.68
CA HIS A 793 10.44 18.62 6.88
C HIS A 793 9.58 18.79 8.15
N LYS A 794 8.37 19.34 8.03
CA LYS A 794 7.44 19.55 9.14
C LYS A 794 6.07 18.99 8.85
N ASN A 795 5.37 18.54 9.88
CA ASN A 795 3.99 18.05 9.79
C ASN A 795 3.04 18.81 10.74
N PRO A 796 2.93 20.15 10.62
CA PRO A 796 2.09 20.93 11.51
C PRO A 796 0.62 20.49 11.41
N VAL A 797 -0.13 20.69 12.48
CA VAL A 797 -1.57 20.48 12.51
C VAL A 797 -2.27 21.56 11.69
N TRP A 798 -2.95 21.17 10.62
CA TRP A 798 -3.79 22.05 9.83
C TRP A 798 -5.06 22.36 10.62
N MET A 799 -5.44 23.62 10.72
CA MET A 799 -6.62 24.06 11.45
C MET A 799 -7.32 25.20 10.71
N HIS A 800 -8.64 25.14 10.67
CA HIS A 800 -9.44 26.21 10.07
C HIS A 800 -9.37 27.51 10.91
N PRO A 801 -9.38 28.71 10.29
CA PRO A 801 -9.32 29.97 11.03
C PRO A 801 -10.44 30.17 12.05
N GLU A 802 -11.60 29.58 11.83
CA GLU A 802 -12.72 29.59 12.77
C GLU A 802 -12.37 28.88 14.08
N ASP A 803 -11.80 27.68 13.98
CA ASP A 803 -11.36 26.88 15.13
C ASP A 803 -10.16 27.52 15.82
N ALA A 804 -9.20 28.06 15.05
CA ALA A 804 -8.04 28.76 15.59
C ALA A 804 -8.44 29.99 16.42
N ARG A 805 -9.42 30.78 15.94
CA ARG A 805 -9.97 31.93 16.69
C ARG A 805 -10.65 31.48 17.99
N ARG A 806 -11.41 30.39 17.95
CA ARG A 806 -12.05 29.79 19.14
C ARG A 806 -11.04 29.40 20.21
N LEU A 807 -9.91 28.85 19.80
CA LEU A 807 -8.82 28.40 20.68
C LEU A 807 -7.84 29.54 21.04
N GLY A 808 -7.91 30.71 20.40
CA GLY A 808 -6.98 31.80 20.61
C GLY A 808 -5.55 31.50 20.15
N VAL A 809 -5.40 30.79 19.05
CA VAL A 809 -4.09 30.40 18.48
C VAL A 809 -3.91 30.90 17.05
N GLY A 810 -2.66 31.11 16.65
CA GLY A 810 -2.24 31.49 15.32
C GLY A 810 -1.23 30.51 14.74
N THR A 811 -0.89 30.66 13.45
CA THR A 811 0.13 29.82 12.81
C THR A 811 1.46 29.88 13.56
N GLY A 812 1.99 28.73 13.91
CA GLY A 812 3.24 28.57 14.67
C GLY A 812 3.04 28.41 16.18
N ASP A 813 1.85 28.70 16.70
CA ASP A 813 1.54 28.44 18.12
C ASP A 813 1.49 26.95 18.39
N LEU A 814 1.86 26.58 19.61
CA LEU A 814 1.74 25.19 20.06
C LEU A 814 0.34 24.89 20.57
N ILE A 815 -0.17 23.74 20.18
CA ILE A 815 -1.41 23.15 20.66
C ILE A 815 -1.17 21.78 21.24
N ARG A 816 -1.99 21.40 22.22
CA ARG A 816 -2.08 20.04 22.73
C ARG A 816 -3.32 19.38 22.12
N VAL A 817 -3.14 18.25 21.51
CA VAL A 817 -4.20 17.40 20.96
C VAL A 817 -4.30 16.15 21.80
N THR A 818 -5.44 15.96 22.46
CA THR A 818 -5.72 14.82 23.33
C THR A 818 -6.53 13.80 22.57
N THR A 819 -6.00 12.59 22.48
CA THR A 819 -6.64 11.41 21.89
C THR A 819 -7.26 10.53 22.98
N ARG A 820 -7.72 9.33 22.61
CA ARG A 820 -8.28 8.38 23.56
C ARG A 820 -7.27 7.85 24.58
N ILE A 821 -6.02 7.64 24.18
CA ILE A 821 -4.97 7.01 25.02
C ILE A 821 -3.86 7.98 25.44
N GLY A 822 -3.89 9.23 25.01
CA GLY A 822 -2.81 10.14 25.35
C GLY A 822 -2.93 11.51 24.70
N TYR A 823 -1.80 12.21 24.58
CA TYR A 823 -1.75 13.49 23.88
C TYR A 823 -0.40 13.68 23.17
N PHE A 824 -0.42 14.58 22.18
CA PHE A 824 0.79 15.10 21.56
C PHE A 824 0.73 16.63 21.49
N VAL A 825 1.90 17.27 21.36
CA VAL A 825 2.06 18.73 21.26
C VAL A 825 2.73 19.07 19.93
N ASP A 826 2.04 19.87 19.11
CA ASP A 826 2.57 20.28 17.81
C ASP A 826 2.22 21.71 17.46
N LYS A 827 2.89 22.28 16.48
CA LYS A 827 2.61 23.60 15.90
C LYS A 827 1.35 23.54 15.05
N VAL A 828 0.57 24.61 15.08
CA VAL A 828 -0.60 24.76 14.23
C VAL A 828 -0.25 25.53 12.95
N TRP A 829 -0.85 25.12 11.82
CA TRP A 829 -0.92 25.90 10.59
C TRP A 829 -2.37 26.27 10.33
N VAL A 830 -2.67 27.56 10.50
CA VAL A 830 -4.01 28.08 10.28
C VAL A 830 -4.22 28.33 8.79
N THR A 831 -5.22 27.68 8.21
CA THR A 831 -5.49 27.71 6.78
C THR A 831 -6.99 27.53 6.48
N GLU A 832 -7.51 28.28 5.51
CA GLU A 832 -8.85 28.08 4.93
C GLU A 832 -8.96 26.75 4.14
N GLY A 833 -7.84 26.10 3.88
CA GLY A 833 -7.74 24.87 3.10
C GLY A 833 -8.13 23.60 3.86
N ILE A 834 -8.88 23.71 4.96
CA ILE A 834 -9.40 22.56 5.71
C ILE A 834 -10.81 22.86 6.22
N LYS A 835 -11.63 21.81 6.33
CA LYS A 835 -13.00 21.93 6.84
C LYS A 835 -13.02 22.33 8.31
N PRO A 836 -13.91 23.26 8.75
CA PRO A 836 -14.09 23.58 10.16
C PRO A 836 -14.49 22.36 10.99
N GLY A 837 -13.90 22.22 12.19
CA GLY A 837 -14.11 21.06 13.08
C GLY A 837 -13.23 19.85 12.75
N VAL A 838 -12.45 19.92 11.69
CA VAL A 838 -11.45 18.90 11.32
C VAL A 838 -10.05 19.46 11.51
N ILE A 839 -9.20 18.72 12.17
CA ILE A 839 -7.75 18.98 12.19
C ILE A 839 -7.02 17.85 11.45
N ALA A 840 -5.95 18.19 10.74
CA ALA A 840 -5.24 17.22 9.92
C ALA A 840 -3.73 17.37 10.03
N MET A 841 -3.02 16.25 10.03
CA MET A 841 -1.56 16.23 9.95
C MET A 841 -1.05 14.99 9.22
N SER A 842 0.22 15.02 8.85
CA SER A 842 0.87 13.89 8.21
C SER A 842 1.53 12.96 9.23
N HIS A 843 1.49 11.67 8.99
CA HIS A 843 2.20 10.66 9.76
C HIS A 843 3.60 10.35 9.20
N HIS A 844 4.10 11.09 8.24
CA HIS A 844 5.36 10.77 7.54
C HIS A 844 6.61 11.34 8.21
N LEU A 845 6.46 12.18 9.20
CA LEU A 845 7.51 12.88 9.90
C LEU A 845 7.48 12.58 11.41
N GLY A 846 8.39 13.18 12.16
CA GLY A 846 8.54 12.87 13.59
C GLY A 846 9.46 11.68 13.84
N ARG A 847 10.39 11.40 12.91
CA ARG A 847 11.44 10.41 13.14
C ARG A 847 12.28 10.79 14.33
N TRP A 848 12.73 9.80 15.08
CA TRP A 848 13.50 10.05 16.29
C TRP A 848 14.58 8.99 16.53
N ARG A 849 15.47 9.31 17.43
CA ARG A 849 16.51 8.44 18.02
C ARG A 849 16.66 8.78 19.49
N LEU A 850 17.14 7.80 20.25
CA LEU A 850 17.32 7.97 21.68
C LEU A 850 18.48 8.93 21.98
N LYS A 851 18.42 9.61 23.14
CA LYS A 851 19.44 10.56 23.60
C LYS A 851 20.82 9.91 23.78
N GLU A 852 20.87 8.61 24.00
CA GLU A 852 22.09 7.82 24.10
C GLU A 852 22.89 7.81 22.79
N ASP A 853 22.27 8.18 21.69
CA ASP A 853 22.92 8.37 20.38
C ASP A 853 23.54 9.78 20.21
N GLU A 854 23.86 10.44 21.32
CA GLU A 854 24.52 11.74 21.32
C GLU A 854 25.85 11.71 20.55
N GLY A 855 26.10 12.75 19.80
CA GLY A 855 27.31 12.89 18.97
C GLY A 855 27.18 12.34 17.55
N LEU A 856 26.06 11.72 17.19
CA LEU A 856 25.72 11.41 15.83
C LEU A 856 24.79 12.50 15.28
N ASN A 857 25.23 13.22 14.28
CA ASN A 857 24.45 14.29 13.66
C ASN A 857 23.52 13.72 12.60
N ARG A 858 22.31 13.34 13.02
CA ARG A 858 21.29 12.73 12.16
C ARG A 858 20.21 13.75 11.82
N GLY A 859 20.40 14.44 10.71
CA GLY A 859 19.53 15.53 10.28
C GLY A 859 18.06 15.16 10.06
N ALA A 860 17.73 13.88 9.87
CA ALA A 860 16.38 13.40 9.63
C ALA A 860 15.62 12.98 10.90
N SER A 861 16.22 13.07 12.09
CA SER A 861 15.63 12.55 13.33
C SER A 861 15.80 13.51 14.50
N ASN A 862 14.74 13.66 15.29
CA ASN A 862 14.81 14.31 16.58
C ASN A 862 15.59 13.45 17.58
N LEU A 863 16.33 14.06 18.48
CA LEU A 863 16.91 13.40 19.64
C LEU A 863 15.89 13.43 20.77
N VAL A 864 15.53 12.28 21.33
CA VAL A 864 14.46 12.17 22.31
C VAL A 864 14.92 11.50 23.59
N ASP A 865 14.28 11.88 24.69
CA ASP A 865 14.27 11.18 25.96
C ASP A 865 12.95 10.43 26.10
N ILE A 866 13.00 9.15 26.45
CA ILE A 866 11.83 8.32 26.66
C ILE A 866 11.82 7.88 28.12
N GLU A 867 10.70 8.17 28.78
CA GLU A 867 10.42 7.75 30.14
C GLU A 867 9.24 6.76 30.10
N GLU A 868 9.44 5.57 30.56
CA GLU A 868 8.40 4.56 30.72
C GLU A 868 8.18 4.26 32.21
N THR A 869 6.91 4.10 32.55
CA THR A 869 6.46 3.56 33.83
C THR A 869 5.61 2.32 33.54
N GLU A 870 5.15 1.66 34.60
CA GLU A 870 4.23 0.52 34.45
C GLU A 870 2.99 0.88 33.61
N ASN A 871 2.44 2.08 33.80
CA ASN A 871 1.15 2.49 33.23
C ASN A 871 1.24 3.65 32.24
N SER A 872 2.42 4.10 31.86
CA SER A 872 2.54 5.20 30.91
C SER A 872 3.86 5.20 30.14
N GLY A 873 3.84 5.81 28.94
CA GLY A 873 5.01 6.15 28.16
C GLY A 873 5.04 7.64 27.84
N ARG A 874 6.21 8.25 27.92
CA ARG A 874 6.44 9.64 27.56
C ARG A 874 7.64 9.78 26.64
N LEU A 875 7.46 10.49 25.54
CA LEU A 875 8.54 10.90 24.64
C LEU A 875 8.68 12.42 24.72
N ARG A 876 9.89 12.88 24.97
CA ARG A 876 10.22 14.30 24.98
C ARG A 876 11.38 14.59 24.04
N VAL A 877 11.22 15.57 23.17
CA VAL A 877 12.31 16.03 22.30
C VAL A 877 13.33 16.81 23.15
N VAL A 878 14.54 16.27 23.21
CA VAL A 878 15.68 16.90 23.90
C VAL A 878 16.37 17.89 22.99
N HIS A 879 16.59 17.47 21.74
CA HIS A 879 17.19 18.28 20.68
C HIS A 879 16.51 17.98 19.36
N GLY A 880 16.14 19.01 18.64
CA GLY A 880 15.59 18.90 17.29
C GLY A 880 16.67 18.48 16.29
N ALA A 881 16.33 18.47 15.03
CA ALA A 881 17.29 18.14 13.96
C ALA A 881 18.46 19.12 13.92
N GLY A 882 19.63 18.60 13.62
CA GLY A 882 20.85 19.38 13.47
C GLY A 882 21.24 19.65 12.03
N ALA A 883 22.51 20.02 11.83
CA ALA A 883 23.07 20.16 10.50
C ALA A 883 23.09 18.80 9.79
N TRP A 884 22.80 18.83 8.50
CA TRP A 884 22.74 17.60 7.69
C TRP A 884 24.05 17.38 6.96
N ASP A 885 24.76 16.34 7.34
CA ASP A 885 25.86 15.83 6.53
C ASP A 885 25.32 15.22 5.24
N SER A 886 25.99 15.50 4.14
CA SER A 886 25.56 15.05 2.81
C SER A 886 26.78 14.77 1.93
N PHE A 887 26.61 13.84 1.00
CA PHE A 887 27.55 13.65 -0.11
C PHE A 887 27.57 14.86 -1.07
N ASP A 888 26.54 15.71 -1.01
CA ASP A 888 26.46 16.92 -1.81
C ASP A 888 26.94 18.13 -0.99
N PRO A 889 28.15 18.65 -1.28
CA PRO A 889 28.74 19.74 -0.52
C PRO A 889 27.94 21.05 -0.63
N ASP A 890 27.12 21.23 -1.68
CA ASP A 890 26.33 22.44 -1.85
C ASP A 890 25.18 22.52 -0.84
N THR A 891 24.71 21.36 -0.37
CA THR A 891 23.63 21.26 0.62
C THR A 891 24.09 20.84 2.00
N SER A 892 25.37 20.63 2.24
CA SER A 892 25.92 20.20 3.54
C SER A 892 25.72 21.19 4.67
N ARG A 893 25.43 22.44 4.34
CA ARG A 893 25.22 23.55 5.30
C ARG A 893 23.76 23.76 5.70
N ILE A 894 22.83 23.03 5.07
CA ILE A 894 21.41 23.13 5.37
C ILE A 894 21.14 22.38 6.68
N TRP A 895 20.35 22.99 7.55
CA TRP A 895 19.96 22.42 8.83
C TRP A 895 18.51 22.77 9.15
N TRP A 896 17.90 21.99 10.05
CA TRP A 896 16.53 22.15 10.51
C TRP A 896 16.47 22.17 12.04
N GLU A 897 15.52 22.89 12.60
CA GLU A 897 15.27 22.92 14.04
C GLU A 897 14.50 21.69 14.52
N ASP A 898 13.63 21.15 13.68
CA ASP A 898 12.83 19.97 13.97
C ASP A 898 12.51 19.20 12.67
N VAL A 899 12.09 17.96 12.81
CA VAL A 899 11.65 17.10 11.70
C VAL A 899 10.25 16.54 11.94
N GLY A 900 9.40 17.29 12.62
CA GLY A 900 8.00 16.94 12.88
C GLY A 900 7.79 16.14 14.17
N VAL A 901 6.55 15.66 14.36
CA VAL A 901 6.07 15.00 15.58
C VAL A 901 5.57 13.60 15.28
N HIS A 902 5.93 12.63 16.13
CA HIS A 902 5.49 11.24 16.02
C HIS A 902 4.14 11.04 16.72
N GLN A 903 3.08 11.45 16.09
CA GLN A 903 1.71 11.39 16.63
C GLN A 903 1.14 9.96 16.73
N ASN A 904 1.60 9.01 15.89
CA ASN A 904 1.04 7.65 15.87
C ASN A 904 1.17 6.93 17.23
N LEU A 905 2.11 7.37 18.08
CA LEU A 905 2.23 6.88 19.44
C LEU A 905 0.93 7.03 20.25
N THR A 906 0.12 8.06 19.95
CA THR A 906 -1.10 8.40 20.69
C THR A 906 -2.37 7.81 20.08
N HIS A 907 -2.28 7.03 19.01
CA HIS A 907 -3.45 6.46 18.37
C HIS A 907 -3.85 5.15 19.04
N ALA A 908 -5.05 5.08 19.57
CA ALA A 908 -5.63 3.84 20.06
C ALA A 908 -5.83 2.85 18.90
N VAL A 909 -5.64 1.57 19.16
CA VAL A 909 -5.98 0.53 18.18
C VAL A 909 -7.50 0.47 17.99
N GLN A 910 -7.93 0.43 16.72
CA GLN A 910 -9.35 0.44 16.35
C GLN A 910 -9.56 -0.38 15.07
N PRO A 911 -9.65 -1.72 15.20
CA PRO A 911 -9.88 -2.60 14.06
C PRO A 911 -11.30 -2.50 13.50
N ASP A 912 -11.44 -2.46 12.19
CA ASP A 912 -12.73 -2.67 11.52
C ASP A 912 -13.05 -4.18 11.51
N PRO A 913 -14.23 -4.60 11.98
CA PRO A 913 -14.52 -6.03 12.15
C PRO A 913 -14.64 -6.81 10.85
N VAL A 914 -14.99 -6.18 9.73
CA VAL A 914 -15.08 -6.85 8.42
C VAL A 914 -13.75 -6.90 7.71
N SER A 915 -13.09 -5.77 7.59
CA SER A 915 -11.84 -5.67 6.83
C SER A 915 -10.58 -5.99 7.61
N GLY A 916 -10.63 -5.95 8.95
CA GLY A 916 -9.46 -6.03 9.83
C GLY A 916 -8.53 -4.83 9.73
N HIS A 917 -8.97 -3.77 9.11
CA HIS A 917 -8.19 -2.56 8.94
C HIS A 917 -8.19 -1.73 10.21
N HIS A 918 -7.04 -1.15 10.58
CA HIS A 918 -7.00 -0.12 11.61
C HIS A 918 -7.65 1.17 11.09
N CYS A 919 -8.66 1.66 11.80
CA CYS A 919 -9.37 2.89 11.46
C CYS A 919 -8.58 4.11 11.93
N TRP A 920 -7.96 4.81 10.97
CA TRP A 920 -7.02 5.90 11.25
C TRP A 920 -7.65 7.20 11.75
N LEU A 921 -8.88 7.51 11.37
CA LEU A 921 -9.55 8.70 11.86
C LEU A 921 -9.77 8.57 13.36
N GLN A 922 -9.44 9.62 14.08
CA GLN A 922 -9.52 9.63 15.53
C GLN A 922 -10.41 10.78 15.99
N LYS A 923 -11.10 10.58 17.09
CA LYS A 923 -11.71 11.67 17.84
C LYS A 923 -10.61 12.33 18.66
N ALA A 924 -10.38 13.62 18.43
CA ALA A 924 -9.64 14.45 19.36
C ALA A 924 -10.61 14.89 20.46
N TYR A 925 -10.47 14.34 21.64
CA TYR A 925 -11.36 14.61 22.79
C TYR A 925 -11.19 16.02 23.34
N ASN A 926 -10.00 16.60 23.16
CA ASN A 926 -9.73 18.00 23.47
C ASN A 926 -8.62 18.53 22.57
N VAL A 927 -8.79 19.74 22.09
CA VAL A 927 -7.75 20.53 21.41
C VAL A 927 -7.66 21.85 22.12
N GLU A 928 -6.50 22.14 22.68
CA GLU A 928 -6.26 23.35 23.50
C GLU A 928 -4.91 23.98 23.16
N LYS A 929 -4.75 25.27 23.49
CA LYS A 929 -3.44 25.90 23.45
C LYS A 929 -2.50 25.15 24.40
N ALA A 930 -1.26 24.91 23.97
CA ALA A 930 -0.27 24.20 24.77
C ALA A 930 -0.10 24.84 26.16
N ARG A 931 0.09 24.00 27.17
CA ARG A 931 0.32 24.40 28.55
C ARG A 931 1.74 24.95 28.75
N PRO A 932 2.05 25.68 29.81
CA PRO A 932 3.38 26.27 30.00
C PRO A 932 4.55 25.28 29.99
N ASP A 933 4.32 24.04 30.42
CA ASP A 933 5.34 22.97 30.47
C ASP A 933 5.41 22.12 29.21
N ASP A 934 4.50 22.31 28.25
CA ASP A 934 4.48 21.59 26.99
C ASP A 934 5.57 22.07 26.04
N ARG A 935 6.21 21.16 25.35
CA ARG A 935 7.22 21.43 24.33
C ARG A 935 6.78 20.84 23.00
N HIS A 936 7.22 21.45 21.93
CA HIS A 936 7.03 20.88 20.60
C HIS A 936 7.60 19.45 20.52
N GLY A 937 6.81 18.52 20.07
CA GLY A 937 7.20 17.12 19.95
C GLY A 937 6.95 16.25 21.18
N ASP A 938 6.49 16.85 22.31
CA ASP A 938 6.10 16.06 23.48
C ASP A 938 4.94 15.12 23.14
N VAL A 939 5.08 13.86 23.55
CA VAL A 939 4.05 12.82 23.46
C VAL A 939 3.93 12.14 24.82
N TRP A 940 2.70 11.87 25.23
CA TRP A 940 2.41 11.06 26.41
C TRP A 940 1.27 10.09 26.12
N VAL A 941 1.40 8.86 26.61
CA VAL A 941 0.41 7.81 26.43
C VAL A 941 0.18 7.09 27.75
N ASP A 942 -1.08 6.86 28.07
CA ASP A 942 -1.53 5.97 29.11
C ASP A 942 -1.61 4.53 28.54
N THR A 943 -0.67 3.70 28.94
CA THR A 943 -0.57 2.32 28.43
C THR A 943 -1.56 1.37 29.08
N GLU A 944 -2.08 1.72 30.28
CA GLU A 944 -3.21 1.01 30.87
C GLU A 944 -4.49 1.27 30.07
N GLN A 945 -4.73 2.53 29.68
CA GLN A 945 -5.82 2.89 28.79
C GLN A 945 -5.68 2.23 27.40
N SER A 946 -4.47 2.07 26.89
CA SER A 946 -4.20 1.31 25.64
C SER A 946 -4.71 -0.13 25.77
N MET A 947 -4.35 -0.83 26.84
CA MET A 947 -4.81 -2.20 27.09
C MET A 947 -6.31 -2.28 27.33
N GLN A 948 -6.89 -1.30 28.03
CA GLN A 948 -8.36 -1.24 28.21
C GLN A 948 -9.08 -1.07 26.89
N ASN A 949 -8.60 -0.19 26.02
CA ASN A 949 -9.14 0.00 24.69
C ASN A 949 -9.08 -1.29 23.83
N TYR A 950 -7.98 -2.01 23.92
CA TYR A 950 -7.81 -3.31 23.28
C TYR A 950 -8.83 -4.35 23.83
N HIS A 951 -8.95 -4.48 25.16
CA HIS A 951 -9.88 -5.42 25.80
C HIS A 951 -11.34 -5.09 25.49
N GLU A 952 -11.70 -3.83 25.38
CA GLU A 952 -13.01 -3.37 24.98
C GLU A 952 -13.37 -3.86 23.58
N TRP A 953 -12.43 -3.71 22.63
CA TRP A 953 -12.63 -4.20 21.27
C TRP A 953 -12.75 -5.73 21.27
N VAL A 954 -11.91 -6.45 22.03
CA VAL A 954 -12.00 -7.91 22.18
C VAL A 954 -13.36 -8.32 22.73
N ALA A 955 -13.90 -7.60 23.73
CA ALA A 955 -15.22 -7.89 24.30
C ALA A 955 -16.37 -7.75 23.29
N LEU A 956 -16.21 -6.91 22.28
CA LEU A 956 -17.16 -6.77 21.17
C LEU A 956 -17.01 -7.84 20.08
N SER A 957 -15.98 -8.68 20.18
CA SER A 957 -15.69 -9.71 19.20
C SER A 957 -16.33 -11.03 19.53
N ARG A 958 -16.53 -11.88 18.53
CA ARG A 958 -17.04 -13.26 18.69
C ARG A 958 -16.04 -14.26 18.14
N SER A 959 -16.07 -15.46 18.70
CA SER A 959 -15.28 -16.58 18.19
C SER A 959 -15.62 -16.90 16.74
N ALA A 960 -14.64 -17.39 16.01
CA ALA A 960 -14.86 -17.99 14.70
C ALA A 960 -15.87 -19.13 14.81
N VAL A 961 -16.67 -19.33 13.76
CA VAL A 961 -17.63 -20.46 13.73
C VAL A 961 -16.90 -21.78 13.56
N ASP A 962 -17.38 -22.83 14.25
CA ASP A 962 -16.76 -24.16 14.29
C ASP A 962 -16.76 -24.91 12.96
N HIS A 963 -17.45 -24.42 11.93
CA HIS A 963 -17.56 -25.08 10.64
C HIS A 963 -16.51 -24.63 9.61
N SER A 964 -15.45 -24.00 10.05
CA SER A 964 -14.26 -23.86 9.20
C SER A 964 -13.74 -25.27 8.84
N PRO A 965 -13.63 -25.65 7.54
CA PRO A 965 -13.40 -27.03 7.11
C PRO A 965 -12.20 -27.71 7.71
N ASP A 966 -11.23 -26.97 8.16
CA ASP A 966 -9.89 -27.40 8.59
C ASP A 966 -9.48 -26.84 9.95
N GLY A 967 -10.40 -26.24 10.69
CA GLY A 967 -10.10 -25.58 11.98
C GLY A 967 -9.15 -24.38 11.82
N LEU A 968 -8.89 -23.95 10.59
CA LEU A 968 -8.01 -22.84 10.30
C LEU A 968 -8.66 -21.52 10.67
N ARG A 969 -7.89 -20.59 11.23
CA ARG A 969 -8.33 -19.26 11.61
C ARG A 969 -8.07 -18.24 10.52
N ARG A 970 -7.11 -18.53 9.67
CA ARG A 970 -6.77 -17.68 8.55
C ARG A 970 -7.83 -17.77 7.47
N PRO A 971 -8.49 -16.66 7.13
CA PRO A 971 -9.41 -16.68 6.01
C PRO A 971 -8.62 -16.84 4.73
N TYR A 972 -8.84 -17.94 4.06
CA TYR A 972 -8.39 -18.05 2.68
C TYR A 972 -9.44 -17.37 1.81
N TRP A 973 -9.20 -16.10 1.44
CA TRP A 973 -10.05 -15.35 0.53
C TRP A 973 -11.53 -15.47 0.85
N PHE A 974 -11.96 -14.98 1.99
CA PHE A 974 -13.36 -15.01 2.38
C PHE A 974 -14.02 -16.40 2.50
N LYS A 975 -13.27 -17.46 2.49
CA LYS A 975 -13.85 -18.81 2.63
C LYS A 975 -14.11 -19.23 4.07
N ARG A 976 -13.62 -18.49 5.03
CA ARG A 976 -13.81 -18.80 6.43
C ARG A 976 -14.94 -17.96 7.00
N PRO A 977 -16.06 -18.59 7.40
CA PRO A 977 -17.13 -17.87 8.03
C PRO A 977 -16.74 -17.47 9.46
N LEU A 978 -16.91 -16.21 9.78
CA LEU A 978 -16.92 -15.69 11.13
C LEU A 978 -18.32 -15.15 11.42
N LYS A 979 -18.64 -14.98 12.70
CA LYS A 979 -19.83 -14.28 13.12
C LYS A 979 -19.44 -12.95 13.77
N PRO A 980 -19.17 -11.92 12.98
CA PRO A 980 -18.91 -10.61 13.53
C PRO A 980 -20.16 -10.08 14.25
N ILE A 981 -19.98 -9.12 15.13
CA ILE A 981 -21.08 -8.50 15.86
C ILE A 981 -21.21 -7.04 15.44
N LYS A 982 -22.46 -6.56 15.28
CA LYS A 982 -22.73 -5.19 14.88
C LYS A 982 -22.16 -4.17 15.86
N GLU A 983 -22.19 -4.50 17.13
CA GLU A 983 -21.71 -3.67 18.23
C GLU A 983 -20.24 -3.27 18.08
N ALA A 984 -19.44 -4.04 17.31
CA ALA A 984 -18.08 -3.68 16.99
C ALA A 984 -17.94 -2.37 16.18
N TYR A 985 -19.02 -1.92 15.53
CA TYR A 985 -19.08 -0.62 14.86
C TYR A 985 -19.56 0.52 15.77
N ILE A 986 -19.97 0.22 16.99
CA ILE A 986 -20.45 1.20 17.95
C ILE A 986 -19.29 1.52 18.89
N LEU A 987 -18.79 2.76 18.84
CA LEU A 987 -17.87 3.22 19.86
C LEU A 987 -18.64 3.55 21.14
N PRO A 988 -18.07 3.26 22.32
CA PRO A 988 -18.63 3.75 23.56
C PRO A 988 -18.71 5.27 23.57
N ASP A 989 -19.78 5.81 24.12
CA ASP A 989 -19.99 7.25 24.21
C ASP A 989 -18.93 7.94 25.10
N GLU A 990 -18.34 7.20 26.04
CA GLU A 990 -17.28 7.69 26.92
C GLU A 990 -16.04 6.81 26.87
N PRO A 991 -14.84 7.39 26.92
CA PRO A 991 -13.59 6.63 27.06
C PRO A 991 -13.62 5.84 28.39
N PHE A 992 -13.12 4.62 28.36
CA PHE A 992 -12.96 3.86 29.59
C PHE A 992 -12.05 4.59 30.57
N GLY A 993 -12.38 4.55 31.84
CA GLY A 993 -11.49 4.98 32.90
C GLY A 993 -11.31 6.49 33.09
N ARG A 994 -12.25 7.34 32.67
CA ARG A 994 -12.26 8.76 33.04
C ARG A 994 -13.05 9.01 34.30
#